data_2b1f2a431f5378274f25e8ec2bf917c6
#
_entry.id   2b1f2a431f5378274f25e8ec2bf917c6
#
_cell.length_a   1.000
_cell.length_b   1.000
_cell.length_c   1.000
_cell.angle_alpha   90.00
_cell.angle_beta   90.00
_cell.angle_gamma   90.00
#
_symmetry.space_group_name_H-M   'P 1'
#
loop_
_entity.id
_entity.type
_entity.pdbx_description
1 polymer ?
#
loop_
_entity_poly.entity_id
_entity_poly.type
_entity_poly.pdbx_seq_one_letter_code
_entity_poly.pdbx_strand_id
1 'polypeptide(L)'
;MPKKARKSTPKDSPQLVKKARVPSTHTGGWMSALFYAVTAGVIYYILSPILAYAEQQDATSKGLFILLCAAVGFFGETSFFRKHVNSISYWILALTILQLLANLSLLYSWFESNPVLLFFTRDLTIPIGVAWFFILRHGTTATTLPIAPNSYRFKEVFNSMATRVVALIALAVATGLFFYRLGYFDIWEDENLVINAAVGVMQQGLAYFKEGYDRAALHTLICAGVFEMFGVSEYTARIPSAIFGLVFVAGSLYVFARWYGIAWLAILIPLVCLMNDRFLILFRYMRMYALLIPLFLGGVYLIHRTLTKWQEDQFSLTAGSSRKQLIYLLLGSMLCLPLLAHVHKLSMVLLPVFASYLVYMTIQHPTRKQWTFLGICAAAGVLLLLLTFVVELGPLKMFRQAASRILSPHDPKPAYFQYLFENGLPQNSTIIFLIAGLGLMGSKVMRSLKSLLLLQYLLIIIPLVLMVYLADDQGRDYRYIAHIVPFVVSVLLLTGYAIGKTLWPRKGVWVPVSIFFISTLQLWHDADRVYIKHPWAPGYSEVYSTLKANFHPDDALFVQNVKTFYLDPEQLAGSHFHKVPKKRLYTLDQFIADVRSEKHGWVMWELHKSYQWQPEILDYIYARFKPYHSQNLDDLGVELFYFDETMLGQ
;
A
#
# COMPACT_ATOMS: atom_id res chain seq x y z
N MET A 1 24.52 -73.71 -15.37
CA MET A 1 24.96 -73.40 -14.00
C MET A 1 26.15 -72.43 -14.04
N PRO A 2 26.04 -71.24 -13.67
CA PRO A 2 27.21 -70.37 -13.43
C PRO A 2 27.32 -69.99 -11.95
N LYS A 3 28.55 -69.86 -11.51
CA LYS A 3 29.08 -69.70 -10.16
C LYS A 3 28.73 -68.33 -9.54
N LYS A 4 28.24 -68.36 -8.29
CA LYS A 4 28.09 -67.18 -7.42
C LYS A 4 29.45 -66.54 -7.06
N ALA A 5 29.66 -65.33 -7.43
CA ALA A 5 30.75 -64.50 -6.89
C ALA A 5 30.33 -63.83 -5.59
N ARG A 6 31.05 -64.13 -4.50
CA ARG A 6 30.96 -63.43 -3.19
C ARG A 6 31.55 -62.04 -3.32
N LYS A 7 30.73 -60.99 -3.09
CA LYS A 7 31.20 -59.64 -2.85
C LYS A 7 31.52 -59.43 -1.37
N SER A 8 32.76 -59.18 -1.09
CA SER A 8 33.29 -58.73 0.22
C SER A 8 32.87 -57.27 0.46
N THR A 9 32.17 -56.99 1.55
CA THR A 9 31.90 -55.66 2.06
C THR A 9 33.09 -55.12 2.85
N PRO A 10 33.55 -53.88 2.63
CA PRO A 10 34.47 -53.25 3.53
C PRO A 10 33.76 -52.73 4.78
N LYS A 11 34.24 -53.12 5.95
CA LYS A 11 33.89 -52.56 7.24
C LYS A 11 34.58 -51.18 7.39
N ASP A 12 33.89 -50.13 7.10
CA ASP A 12 34.32 -48.78 7.54
C ASP A 12 33.73 -48.48 8.92
N SER A 13 34.57 -48.45 9.91
CA SER A 13 34.27 -47.99 11.27
C SER A 13 34.06 -46.47 11.24
N PRO A 14 32.98 -45.95 11.85
CA PRO A 14 32.82 -44.50 11.97
C PRO A 14 33.80 -43.95 12.97
N GLN A 15 34.79 -43.17 12.50
CA GLN A 15 35.60 -42.32 13.36
C GLN A 15 34.69 -41.31 14.07
N LEU A 16 34.62 -41.43 15.41
CA LEU A 16 34.05 -40.47 16.31
C LEU A 16 34.82 -39.14 16.22
N VAL A 17 34.35 -38.23 15.38
CA VAL A 17 34.83 -36.84 15.37
C VAL A 17 34.42 -36.21 16.72
N LYS A 18 35.37 -36.11 17.64
CA LYS A 18 35.23 -35.32 18.88
C LYS A 18 34.86 -33.91 18.50
N LYS A 19 33.59 -33.52 18.70
CA LYS A 19 33.13 -32.14 18.64
C LYS A 19 33.98 -31.32 19.63
N ALA A 20 34.86 -30.48 19.10
CA ALA A 20 35.57 -29.49 19.88
C ALA A 20 34.48 -28.62 20.58
N ARG A 21 34.45 -28.64 21.91
CA ARG A 21 33.67 -27.71 22.72
C ARG A 21 34.25 -26.31 22.47
N VAL A 22 33.51 -25.50 21.74
CA VAL A 22 33.77 -24.06 21.66
C VAL A 22 33.55 -23.51 23.09
N PRO A 23 34.55 -22.84 23.68
CA PRO A 23 34.42 -22.27 25.00
C PRO A 23 33.29 -21.21 24.95
N SER A 24 32.29 -21.38 25.81
CA SER A 24 31.24 -20.38 26.02
C SER A 24 31.88 -19.19 26.73
N THR A 25 32.26 -18.18 26.00
CA THR A 25 32.69 -16.91 26.59
C THR A 25 31.48 -16.21 27.16
N HIS A 26 31.32 -16.25 28.48
CA HIS A 26 30.26 -15.57 29.25
C HIS A 26 30.34 -14.03 29.23
N THR A 27 31.23 -13.43 28.45
CA THR A 27 31.42 -11.97 28.37
C THR A 27 30.47 -11.25 27.44
N GLY A 28 29.54 -11.95 26.74
CA GLY A 28 28.65 -11.35 25.74
C GLY A 28 27.35 -10.73 26.27
N GLY A 29 26.95 -11.04 27.49
CA GLY A 29 25.58 -10.69 27.92
C GLY A 29 25.31 -9.19 28.03
N TRP A 30 26.17 -8.43 28.68
CA TRP A 30 25.96 -7.00 28.86
C TRP A 30 26.29 -6.18 27.61
N MET A 31 27.23 -6.62 26.77
CA MET A 31 27.48 -6.03 25.45
C MET A 31 26.28 -6.18 24.52
N SER A 32 25.61 -7.32 24.56
CA SER A 32 24.35 -7.54 23.83
C SER A 32 23.23 -6.64 24.37
N ALA A 33 23.11 -6.50 25.69
CA ALA A 33 22.13 -5.60 26.30
C ALA A 33 22.37 -4.14 25.89
N LEU A 34 23.60 -3.68 25.93
CA LEU A 34 24.00 -2.35 25.48
C LEU A 34 23.69 -2.15 24.00
N PHE A 35 24.02 -3.13 23.16
CA PHE A 35 23.71 -3.09 21.72
C PHE A 35 22.19 -2.98 21.49
N TYR A 36 21.37 -3.76 22.20
CA TYR A 36 19.91 -3.68 22.07
C TYR A 36 19.35 -2.38 22.63
N ALA A 37 19.88 -1.86 23.73
CA ALA A 37 19.48 -0.57 24.28
C ALA A 37 19.79 0.58 23.31
N VAL A 38 21.00 0.59 22.74
CA VAL A 38 21.40 1.58 21.72
C VAL A 38 20.55 1.43 20.47
N THR A 39 20.34 0.20 19.99
CA THR A 39 19.52 -0.05 18.82
C THR A 39 18.06 0.36 19.05
N ALA A 40 17.49 0.03 20.20
CA ALA A 40 16.14 0.46 20.59
C ALA A 40 16.05 1.98 20.73
N GLY A 41 17.06 2.63 21.31
CA GLY A 41 17.16 4.08 21.41
C GLY A 41 17.25 4.76 20.04
N VAL A 42 18.06 4.22 19.13
CA VAL A 42 18.17 4.71 17.73
C VAL A 42 16.87 4.50 16.98
N ILE A 43 16.29 3.31 17.07
CA ILE A 43 14.99 3.01 16.45
C ILE A 43 13.91 3.94 17.03
N TYR A 44 13.89 4.11 18.34
CA TYR A 44 12.98 5.03 19.01
C TYR A 44 13.19 6.47 18.52
N TYR A 45 14.45 6.94 18.47
CA TYR A 45 14.78 8.29 18.01
C TYR A 45 14.39 8.52 16.54
N ILE A 46 14.61 7.53 15.69
CA ILE A 46 14.21 7.58 14.27
C ILE A 46 12.69 7.49 14.12
N LEU A 47 12.03 6.65 14.90
CA LEU A 47 10.60 6.43 14.83
C LEU A 47 9.78 7.44 15.66
N SER A 48 10.37 8.13 16.63
CA SER A 48 9.66 9.05 17.51
C SER A 48 9.04 10.27 16.81
N PRO A 49 9.68 10.89 15.80
CA PRO A 49 9.02 11.91 14.98
C PRO A 49 7.96 11.32 14.06
N ILE A 50 8.07 10.03 13.79
CA ILE A 50 7.26 9.26 12.84
C ILE A 50 6.00 8.72 13.51
N LEU A 51 6.14 8.27 14.73
CA LEU A 51 5.02 7.89 15.58
C LEU A 51 4.59 9.19 16.26
N ALA A 52 3.48 9.81 15.89
CA ALA A 52 2.90 11.02 16.49
C ALA A 52 2.78 10.97 18.04
N TYR A 53 3.32 9.96 18.64
CA TYR A 53 3.48 9.61 20.03
C TYR A 53 4.52 10.43 20.79
N ALA A 54 5.49 11.02 20.07
CA ALA A 54 6.65 11.59 20.73
C ALA A 54 6.38 12.96 21.36
N GLU A 55 5.41 13.70 20.82
CA GLU A 55 5.11 15.07 21.30
C GLU A 55 4.37 15.05 22.66
N GLN A 56 3.69 13.95 23.00
CA GLN A 56 2.89 13.84 24.23
C GLN A 56 3.53 13.03 25.36
N GLN A 57 4.69 12.39 25.13
CA GLN A 57 5.34 11.58 26.15
C GLN A 57 6.40 12.36 26.92
N ASP A 58 6.34 12.27 28.25
CA ASP A 58 7.39 12.77 29.12
C ASP A 58 8.70 11.95 29.00
N ALA A 59 9.80 12.48 29.49
CA ALA A 59 11.11 11.83 29.42
C ALA A 59 11.12 10.48 30.20
N THR A 60 10.27 10.34 31.22
CA THR A 60 10.16 9.13 32.05
C THR A 60 9.57 7.97 31.28
N SER A 61 8.47 8.21 30.53
CA SER A 61 7.83 7.20 29.66
C SER A 61 8.78 6.75 28.54
N LYS A 62 9.54 7.68 27.97
CA LYS A 62 10.56 7.37 26.95
C LYS A 62 11.68 6.49 27.50
N GLY A 63 12.19 6.82 28.70
CA GLY A 63 13.22 6.04 29.39
C GLY A 63 12.74 4.62 29.73
N LEU A 64 11.52 4.50 30.24
CA LEU A 64 10.91 3.20 30.59
C LEU A 64 10.74 2.32 29.34
N PHE A 65 10.31 2.88 28.24
CA PHE A 65 10.17 2.17 26.97
C PHE A 65 11.52 1.59 26.46
N ILE A 66 12.58 2.41 26.46
CA ILE A 66 13.92 1.98 26.04
C ILE A 66 14.44 0.88 26.97
N LEU A 67 14.27 1.05 28.28
CA LEU A 67 14.66 0.05 29.27
C LEU A 67 13.90 -1.27 29.09
N LEU A 68 12.61 -1.22 28.80
CA LEU A 68 11.80 -2.42 28.56
C LEU A 68 12.26 -3.16 27.29
N CYS A 69 12.50 -2.45 26.19
CA CYS A 69 13.04 -3.06 24.96
C CYS A 69 14.44 -3.66 25.18
N ALA A 70 15.30 -2.98 25.93
CA ALA A 70 16.63 -3.48 26.28
C ALA A 70 16.54 -4.73 27.18
N ALA A 71 15.65 -4.73 28.17
CA ALA A 71 15.43 -5.88 29.05
C ALA A 71 14.91 -7.10 28.27
N VAL A 72 13.92 -6.91 27.40
CA VAL A 72 13.40 -7.98 26.51
C VAL A 72 14.50 -8.49 25.59
N GLY A 73 15.29 -7.61 25.00
CA GLY A 73 16.42 -7.97 24.13
C GLY A 73 17.49 -8.76 24.89
N PHE A 74 17.91 -8.29 26.06
CA PHE A 74 18.87 -9.00 26.91
C PHE A 74 18.35 -10.37 27.33
N PHE A 75 17.12 -10.42 27.85
CA PHE A 75 16.48 -11.66 28.28
C PHE A 75 16.35 -12.66 27.12
N GLY A 76 15.97 -12.19 25.91
CA GLY A 76 15.82 -13.01 24.70
C GLY A 76 17.10 -13.73 24.25
N GLU A 77 18.28 -13.20 24.57
CA GLU A 77 19.56 -13.85 24.25
C GLU A 77 20.04 -14.83 25.34
N THR A 78 19.36 -14.89 26.50
CA THR A 78 19.77 -15.77 27.61
C THR A 78 19.52 -17.25 27.30
N SER A 79 20.31 -18.11 27.96
CA SER A 79 20.09 -19.56 27.92
C SER A 79 18.76 -19.97 28.57
N PHE A 80 18.31 -19.22 29.57
CA PHE A 80 17.02 -19.38 30.20
C PHE A 80 15.86 -19.19 29.20
N PHE A 81 15.88 -18.11 28.45
CA PHE A 81 14.88 -17.85 27.41
C PHE A 81 14.82 -18.98 26.39
N ARG A 82 15.99 -19.40 25.86
CA ARG A 82 16.06 -20.48 24.87
C ARG A 82 15.51 -21.81 25.39
N LYS A 83 15.70 -22.08 26.70
CA LYS A 83 15.18 -23.29 27.34
C LYS A 83 13.66 -23.24 27.55
N HIS A 84 13.10 -22.07 27.83
CA HIS A 84 11.70 -21.89 28.18
C HIS A 84 10.87 -21.22 27.08
N VAL A 85 11.39 -21.14 25.86
CA VAL A 85 10.77 -20.41 24.73
C VAL A 85 9.31 -20.82 24.49
N ASN A 86 8.99 -22.11 24.63
CA ASN A 86 7.62 -22.60 24.41
C ASN A 86 6.66 -22.05 25.47
N SER A 87 7.04 -22.06 26.75
CA SER A 87 6.19 -21.52 27.84
C SER A 87 6.03 -20.01 27.73
N ILE A 88 7.14 -19.30 27.43
CA ILE A 88 7.15 -17.84 27.26
C ILE A 88 6.25 -17.44 26.07
N SER A 89 6.25 -18.22 24.97
CA SER A 89 5.46 -17.90 23.79
C SER A 89 3.95 -17.87 24.06
N TYR A 90 3.43 -18.70 24.98
CA TYR A 90 2.01 -18.64 25.36
C TYR A 90 1.66 -17.36 26.15
N TRP A 91 2.56 -16.88 27.01
CA TRP A 91 2.35 -15.61 27.73
C TRP A 91 2.41 -14.41 26.76
N ILE A 92 3.37 -14.42 25.85
CA ILE A 92 3.46 -13.37 24.81
C ILE A 92 2.26 -13.41 23.87
N LEU A 93 1.73 -14.61 23.55
CA LEU A 93 0.48 -14.74 22.80
C LEU A 93 -0.70 -14.10 23.53
N ALA A 94 -0.85 -14.37 24.85
CA ALA A 94 -1.92 -13.79 25.65
C ALA A 94 -1.83 -12.24 25.64
N LEU A 95 -0.63 -11.68 25.81
CA LEU A 95 -0.41 -10.23 25.70
C LEU A 95 -0.71 -9.69 24.28
N THR A 96 -0.37 -10.45 23.24
CA THR A 96 -0.68 -10.09 21.85
C THR A 96 -2.18 -10.06 21.61
N ILE A 97 -2.91 -11.07 22.11
CA ILE A 97 -4.37 -11.11 21.98
C ILE A 97 -5.00 -9.94 22.76
N LEU A 98 -4.55 -9.67 23.98
CA LEU A 98 -5.04 -8.54 24.76
C LEU A 98 -4.81 -7.21 24.02
N GLN A 99 -3.62 -7.01 23.47
CA GLN A 99 -3.28 -5.82 22.69
C GLN A 99 -4.13 -5.71 21.41
N LEU A 100 -4.37 -6.81 20.70
CA LEU A 100 -5.26 -6.84 19.54
C LEU A 100 -6.70 -6.46 19.90
N LEU A 101 -7.24 -7.05 20.97
CA LEU A 101 -8.61 -6.76 21.44
C LEU A 101 -8.75 -5.31 21.88
N ALA A 102 -7.77 -4.79 22.60
CA ALA A 102 -7.79 -3.41 23.07
C ALA A 102 -7.72 -2.37 21.94
N ASN A 103 -7.15 -2.72 20.78
CA ASN A 103 -7.09 -1.86 19.61
C ASN A 103 -8.26 -2.06 18.63
N LEU A 104 -9.21 -2.96 18.89
CA LEU A 104 -10.44 -3.02 18.10
C LEU A 104 -11.19 -1.69 18.21
N SER A 105 -11.64 -1.14 17.09
CA SER A 105 -12.35 0.16 17.05
C SER A 105 -13.55 0.20 17.99
N LEU A 106 -14.22 -0.94 18.17
CA LEU A 106 -15.34 -1.12 19.11
C LEU A 106 -14.97 -0.90 20.59
N LEU A 107 -13.72 -1.16 20.96
CA LEU A 107 -13.25 -1.10 22.35
C LEU A 107 -12.31 0.08 22.59
N TYR A 108 -11.81 0.69 21.51
CA TYR A 108 -10.76 1.69 21.59
C TYR A 108 -11.16 2.91 22.42
N SER A 109 -12.37 3.44 22.27
CA SER A 109 -12.85 4.59 23.03
C SER A 109 -12.90 4.33 24.54
N TRP A 110 -13.18 3.09 24.95
CA TRP A 110 -13.15 2.70 26.36
C TRP A 110 -11.72 2.59 26.90
N PHE A 111 -10.77 2.13 26.09
CA PHE A 111 -9.36 2.02 26.45
C PHE A 111 -8.63 3.36 26.45
N GLU A 112 -8.99 4.27 25.52
CA GLU A 112 -8.34 5.58 25.38
C GLU A 112 -8.51 6.47 26.62
N SER A 113 -9.62 6.34 27.34
CA SER A 113 -9.89 7.10 28.56
C SER A 113 -9.10 6.65 29.79
N ASN A 114 -8.44 5.47 29.73
CA ASN A 114 -7.71 4.89 30.85
C ASN A 114 -6.21 4.81 30.58
N PRO A 115 -5.35 5.55 31.33
CA PRO A 115 -3.91 5.61 31.07
C PRO A 115 -3.20 4.24 31.21
N VAL A 116 -3.69 3.35 32.11
CA VAL A 116 -3.12 2.01 32.28
C VAL A 116 -3.41 1.16 31.04
N LEU A 117 -4.64 1.25 30.52
CA LEU A 117 -5.04 0.51 29.33
C LEU A 117 -4.37 1.07 28.08
N LEU A 118 -4.16 2.39 28.02
CA LEU A 118 -3.41 3.03 26.93
C LEU A 118 -1.95 2.53 26.88
N PHE A 119 -1.32 2.29 28.01
CA PHE A 119 0.00 1.65 28.08
C PHE A 119 -0.01 0.26 27.40
N PHE A 120 -1.03 -0.55 27.66
CA PHE A 120 -1.16 -1.88 27.03
C PHE A 120 -1.40 -1.79 25.53
N THR A 121 -2.21 -0.84 25.06
CA THR A 121 -2.56 -0.73 23.63
C THR A 121 -1.43 -0.11 22.81
N ARG A 122 -0.65 0.77 23.41
CA ARG A 122 0.33 1.60 22.73
C ARG A 122 1.76 1.16 23.03
N ASP A 123 2.16 1.25 24.28
CA ASP A 123 3.57 1.19 24.66
C ASP A 123 4.11 -0.25 24.68
N LEU A 124 3.26 -1.25 24.90
CA LEU A 124 3.64 -2.67 24.82
C LEU A 124 3.76 -3.22 23.38
N THR A 125 3.29 -2.51 22.36
CA THR A 125 3.30 -2.98 20.98
C THR A 125 4.70 -3.40 20.51
N ILE A 126 5.69 -2.53 20.68
CA ILE A 126 7.07 -2.82 20.25
C ILE A 126 7.72 -3.89 21.13
N PRO A 127 7.66 -3.84 22.48
CA PRO A 127 8.16 -4.91 23.35
C PRO A 127 7.59 -6.29 23.02
N ILE A 128 6.30 -6.41 22.75
CA ILE A 128 5.66 -7.66 22.30
C ILE A 128 6.27 -8.13 20.97
N GLY A 129 6.41 -7.21 20.00
CA GLY A 129 7.04 -7.49 18.71
C GLY A 129 8.48 -7.98 18.86
N VAL A 130 9.28 -7.34 19.73
CA VAL A 130 10.67 -7.75 20.04
C VAL A 130 10.70 -9.12 20.73
N ALA A 131 9.77 -9.41 21.65
CA ALA A 131 9.67 -10.72 22.27
C ALA A 131 9.38 -11.81 21.22
N TRP A 132 8.45 -11.58 20.30
CA TRP A 132 8.20 -12.49 19.18
C TRP A 132 9.39 -12.63 18.25
N PHE A 133 10.14 -11.54 17.99
CA PHE A 133 11.39 -11.62 17.21
C PHE A 133 12.34 -12.67 17.79
N PHE A 134 12.59 -12.66 19.11
CA PHE A 134 13.47 -13.65 19.76
C PHE A 134 12.85 -15.04 19.76
N ILE A 135 11.55 -15.17 19.99
CA ILE A 135 10.85 -16.45 19.93
C ILE A 135 11.02 -17.08 18.53
N LEU A 136 10.77 -16.34 17.47
CA LEU A 136 10.88 -16.82 16.10
C LEU A 136 12.34 -17.08 15.69
N ARG A 137 13.29 -16.31 16.21
CA ARG A 137 14.71 -16.51 15.96
C ARG A 137 15.25 -17.80 16.61
N HIS A 138 14.80 -18.11 17.82
CA HIS A 138 15.35 -19.21 18.62
C HIS A 138 14.43 -20.42 18.76
N GLY A 139 13.13 -20.22 18.68
CA GLY A 139 12.12 -21.21 19.05
C GLY A 139 11.76 -22.26 17.99
N THR A 140 12.26 -22.16 16.77
CA THR A 140 11.83 -23.02 15.68
C THR A 140 12.69 -24.30 15.58
N THR A 141 12.50 -25.19 16.52
CA THR A 141 13.27 -26.45 16.56
C THR A 141 12.68 -27.59 15.74
N ALA A 142 11.43 -27.52 15.30
CA ALA A 142 10.75 -28.77 14.93
C ALA A 142 10.26 -28.91 13.48
N THR A 143 10.08 -27.84 12.72
CA THR A 143 9.53 -27.99 11.36
C THR A 143 10.18 -27.01 10.41
N THR A 144 11.10 -27.51 9.60
CA THR A 144 11.49 -26.82 8.37
C THR A 144 10.21 -26.55 7.59
N LEU A 145 9.83 -25.29 7.46
CA LEU A 145 8.78 -24.93 6.52
C LEU A 145 9.31 -25.32 5.14
N PRO A 146 8.64 -26.18 4.39
CA PRO A 146 9.09 -26.63 3.09
C PRO A 146 8.88 -25.51 2.07
N ILE A 147 9.51 -24.36 2.28
CA ILE A 147 9.30 -23.19 1.46
C ILE A 147 10.58 -22.94 0.67
N ALA A 148 10.55 -23.30 -0.61
CA ALA A 148 11.55 -22.91 -1.59
C ALA A 148 10.90 -21.92 -2.56
N PRO A 149 11.21 -20.59 -2.45
CA PRO A 149 10.58 -19.60 -3.31
C PRO A 149 10.73 -19.92 -4.78
N ASN A 150 9.66 -19.74 -5.54
CA ASN A 150 9.56 -20.00 -6.99
C ASN A 150 9.73 -21.47 -7.44
N SER A 151 9.92 -22.45 -6.55
CA SER A 151 10.02 -23.86 -6.91
C SER A 151 8.65 -24.51 -7.12
N TYR A 152 7.60 -23.99 -6.50
CA TYR A 152 6.26 -24.57 -6.59
C TYR A 152 5.56 -24.21 -7.89
N ARG A 153 4.91 -25.20 -8.51
CA ARG A 153 3.96 -24.94 -9.57
C ARG A 153 2.60 -24.57 -8.96
N PHE A 154 1.88 -23.64 -9.57
CA PHE A 154 0.56 -23.22 -9.08
C PHE A 154 -0.39 -24.41 -8.85
N LYS A 155 -0.39 -25.38 -9.78
CA LYS A 155 -1.20 -26.60 -9.67
C LYS A 155 -0.84 -27.49 -8.46
N GLU A 156 0.40 -27.46 -8.03
CA GLU A 156 0.87 -28.22 -6.86
C GLU A 156 0.38 -27.60 -5.56
N VAL A 157 0.33 -26.26 -5.51
CA VAL A 157 -0.17 -25.50 -4.34
C VAL A 157 -1.68 -25.68 -4.18
N PHE A 158 -2.42 -25.63 -5.29
CA PHE A 158 -3.87 -25.84 -5.32
C PHE A 158 -4.23 -27.26 -5.80
N ASN A 159 -3.59 -28.27 -5.21
CA ASN A 159 -3.81 -29.67 -5.60
C ASN A 159 -5.12 -30.26 -5.04
N SER A 160 -5.58 -29.80 -3.86
CA SER A 160 -6.81 -30.29 -3.25
C SER A 160 -8.05 -29.58 -3.82
N MET A 161 -9.16 -30.30 -3.93
CA MET A 161 -10.45 -29.71 -4.32
C MET A 161 -10.88 -28.60 -3.36
N ALA A 162 -10.68 -28.80 -2.06
CA ALA A 162 -11.01 -27.82 -1.03
C ALA A 162 -10.31 -26.48 -1.25
N THR A 163 -8.99 -26.48 -1.51
CA THR A 163 -8.24 -25.23 -1.73
C THR A 163 -8.65 -24.52 -3.01
N ARG A 164 -9.03 -25.26 -4.06
CA ARG A 164 -9.57 -24.68 -5.31
C ARG A 164 -10.93 -24.04 -5.07
N VAL A 165 -11.83 -24.73 -4.38
CA VAL A 165 -13.15 -24.21 -4.04
C VAL A 165 -13.04 -22.94 -3.21
N VAL A 166 -12.18 -22.93 -2.17
CA VAL A 166 -11.98 -21.73 -1.35
C VAL A 166 -11.36 -20.58 -2.15
N ALA A 167 -10.44 -20.84 -3.08
CA ALA A 167 -9.90 -19.82 -3.99
C ALA A 167 -10.98 -19.23 -4.91
N LEU A 168 -11.89 -20.07 -5.43
CA LEU A 168 -13.04 -19.61 -6.22
C LEU A 168 -14.03 -18.80 -5.37
N ILE A 169 -14.30 -19.21 -4.14
CA ILE A 169 -15.12 -18.43 -3.19
C ILE A 169 -14.46 -17.09 -2.92
N ALA A 170 -13.14 -17.02 -2.72
CA ALA A 170 -12.41 -15.78 -2.53
C ALA A 170 -12.56 -14.82 -3.73
N LEU A 171 -12.49 -15.34 -4.96
CA LEU A 171 -12.75 -14.56 -6.18
C LEU A 171 -14.21 -14.10 -6.27
N ALA A 172 -15.17 -14.94 -5.90
CA ALA A 172 -16.59 -14.58 -5.88
C ALA A 172 -16.88 -13.48 -4.84
N VAL A 173 -16.31 -13.61 -3.62
CA VAL A 173 -16.40 -12.57 -2.59
C VAL A 173 -15.78 -11.26 -3.08
N ALA A 174 -14.59 -11.30 -3.67
CA ALA A 174 -13.95 -10.12 -4.24
C ALA A 174 -14.82 -9.47 -5.33
N THR A 175 -15.45 -10.28 -6.20
CA THR A 175 -16.40 -9.77 -7.20
C THR A 175 -17.56 -9.05 -6.54
N GLY A 176 -18.17 -9.64 -5.51
CA GLY A 176 -19.20 -8.99 -4.72
C GLY A 176 -18.74 -7.66 -4.13
N LEU A 177 -17.58 -7.63 -3.47
CA LEU A 177 -17.03 -6.43 -2.85
C LEU A 177 -16.76 -5.30 -3.87
N PHE A 178 -16.30 -5.64 -5.09
CA PHE A 178 -16.00 -4.62 -6.10
C PHE A 178 -17.24 -4.11 -6.82
N PHE A 179 -18.19 -4.99 -7.17
CA PHE A 179 -19.31 -4.62 -8.03
C PHE A 179 -20.60 -4.25 -7.26
N TYR A 180 -20.72 -4.64 -5.98
CA TYR A 180 -21.89 -4.25 -5.19
C TYR A 180 -22.00 -2.73 -5.08
N ARG A 181 -23.10 -2.15 -5.54
CA ARG A 181 -23.36 -0.69 -5.53
C ARG A 181 -22.24 0.13 -6.20
N LEU A 182 -21.60 -0.36 -7.26
CA LEU A 182 -20.45 0.30 -7.87
C LEU A 182 -20.79 1.68 -8.44
N GLY A 183 -21.98 1.87 -9.01
CA GLY A 183 -22.48 3.16 -9.53
C GLY A 183 -23.32 3.96 -8.54
N TYR A 184 -23.33 3.59 -7.25
CA TYR A 184 -24.23 4.22 -6.28
C TYR A 184 -23.80 5.63 -5.86
N PHE A 185 -22.50 5.88 -5.83
CA PHE A 185 -21.96 7.17 -5.44
C PHE A 185 -21.75 8.10 -6.63
N ASP A 186 -21.88 9.38 -6.36
CA ASP A 186 -21.54 10.44 -7.31
C ASP A 186 -20.07 10.39 -7.73
N ILE A 187 -19.80 10.98 -8.89
CA ILE A 187 -18.45 11.12 -9.42
C ILE A 187 -17.67 12.16 -8.61
N TRP A 188 -16.57 11.71 -8.02
CA TRP A 188 -15.65 12.58 -7.31
C TRP A 188 -14.80 13.45 -8.28
N GLU A 189 -14.26 14.57 -7.80
CA GLU A 189 -13.48 15.53 -8.59
C GLU A 189 -12.36 14.88 -9.41
N ASP A 190 -11.59 14.01 -8.79
CA ASP A 190 -10.50 13.29 -9.45
C ASP A 190 -10.99 12.27 -10.50
N GLU A 191 -12.16 11.67 -10.32
CA GLU A 191 -12.80 10.79 -11.31
C GLU A 191 -13.29 11.61 -12.51
N ASN A 192 -13.90 12.77 -12.25
CA ASN A 192 -14.36 13.67 -13.32
C ASN A 192 -13.23 14.07 -14.28
N LEU A 193 -12.02 14.30 -13.75
CA LEU A 193 -10.85 14.57 -14.60
C LEU A 193 -10.52 13.41 -15.56
N VAL A 194 -10.64 12.17 -15.08
CA VAL A 194 -10.37 10.98 -15.90
C VAL A 194 -11.52 10.72 -16.87
N ILE A 195 -12.78 10.97 -16.46
CA ILE A 195 -13.94 10.87 -17.37
C ILE A 195 -13.80 11.86 -18.51
N ASN A 196 -13.52 13.12 -18.23
CA ASN A 196 -13.33 14.14 -19.25
C ASN A 196 -12.20 13.78 -20.22
N ALA A 197 -11.08 13.22 -19.67
CA ALA A 197 -10.00 12.74 -20.51
C ALA A 197 -10.41 11.55 -21.40
N ALA A 198 -11.18 10.59 -20.86
CA ALA A 198 -11.67 9.45 -21.63
C ALA A 198 -12.65 9.87 -22.73
N VAL A 199 -13.57 10.79 -22.42
CA VAL A 199 -14.50 11.38 -23.41
C VAL A 199 -13.73 12.19 -24.46
N GLY A 200 -12.73 12.99 -24.06
CA GLY A 200 -11.85 13.70 -24.99
C GLY A 200 -11.11 12.77 -25.94
N VAL A 201 -10.66 11.62 -25.45
CA VAL A 201 -10.04 10.57 -26.28
C VAL A 201 -11.05 9.96 -27.27
N MET A 202 -12.30 9.74 -26.86
CA MET A 202 -13.35 9.25 -27.79
C MET A 202 -13.62 10.25 -28.91
N GLN A 203 -13.57 11.56 -28.63
CA GLN A 203 -13.85 12.61 -29.59
C GLN A 203 -12.66 12.93 -30.50
N GLN A 204 -11.44 12.97 -29.97
CA GLN A 204 -10.23 13.47 -30.65
C GLN A 204 -9.17 12.36 -30.84
N GLY A 205 -9.42 11.13 -30.40
CA GLY A 205 -8.46 10.04 -30.43
C GLY A 205 -7.22 10.33 -29.61
N LEU A 206 -6.08 9.77 -29.99
CA LEU A 206 -4.81 9.94 -29.30
C LEU A 206 -4.27 11.38 -29.31
N ALA A 207 -4.80 12.25 -30.17
CA ALA A 207 -4.40 13.66 -30.23
C ALA A 207 -4.70 14.41 -28.91
N TYR A 208 -5.76 14.00 -28.23
CA TYR A 208 -6.14 14.59 -26.93
C TYR A 208 -5.00 14.58 -25.89
N PHE A 209 -4.12 13.55 -25.90
CA PHE A 209 -3.01 13.48 -24.94
C PHE A 209 -1.92 14.54 -25.14
N LYS A 210 -1.90 15.22 -26.29
CA LYS A 210 -0.95 16.33 -26.55
C LYS A 210 -1.38 17.63 -25.85
N GLU A 211 -2.68 17.83 -25.72
CA GLU A 211 -3.26 19.11 -25.28
C GLU A 211 -4.02 19.02 -23.95
N GLY A 212 -4.39 17.80 -23.54
CA GLY A 212 -5.22 17.52 -22.38
C GLY A 212 -4.51 16.81 -21.23
N TYR A 213 -5.22 15.84 -20.66
CA TYR A 213 -4.77 15.05 -19.50
C TYR A 213 -3.78 13.96 -19.93
N ASP A 214 -2.51 14.12 -19.60
CA ASP A 214 -1.40 13.24 -19.99
C ASP A 214 -1.09 12.10 -19.01
N ARG A 215 -1.81 12.03 -17.87
CA ARG A 215 -1.51 11.05 -16.81
C ARG A 215 -2.15 9.71 -17.10
N ALA A 216 -1.35 8.63 -16.95
CA ALA A 216 -1.83 7.25 -17.08
C ALA A 216 -2.65 6.98 -18.36
N ALA A 217 -2.14 7.38 -19.54
CA ALA A 217 -2.86 7.29 -20.80
C ALA A 217 -3.44 5.88 -21.06
N LEU A 218 -2.73 4.80 -20.69
CA LEU A 218 -3.26 3.44 -20.79
C LEU A 218 -4.57 3.25 -19.99
N HIS A 219 -4.64 3.76 -18.77
CA HIS A 219 -5.87 3.69 -17.96
C HIS A 219 -7.00 4.47 -18.63
N THR A 220 -6.71 5.69 -19.09
CA THR A 220 -7.68 6.54 -19.79
C THR A 220 -8.21 5.89 -21.08
N LEU A 221 -7.33 5.25 -21.87
CA LEU A 221 -7.72 4.51 -23.07
C LEU A 221 -8.65 3.33 -22.77
N ILE A 222 -8.36 2.57 -21.71
CA ILE A 222 -9.23 1.47 -21.29
C ILE A 222 -10.61 2.00 -20.87
N CYS A 223 -10.65 3.11 -20.13
CA CYS A 223 -11.90 3.76 -19.74
C CYS A 223 -12.67 4.28 -20.96
N ALA A 224 -12.01 4.92 -21.91
CA ALA A 224 -12.62 5.38 -23.17
C ALA A 224 -13.24 4.21 -23.95
N GLY A 225 -12.54 3.07 -24.05
CA GLY A 225 -13.09 1.88 -24.70
C GLY A 225 -14.33 1.31 -24.00
N VAL A 226 -14.38 1.37 -22.65
CA VAL A 226 -15.57 0.96 -21.89
C VAL A 226 -16.73 1.95 -22.13
N PHE A 227 -16.46 3.25 -22.18
CA PHE A 227 -17.48 4.25 -22.48
C PHE A 227 -18.05 4.14 -23.90
N GLU A 228 -17.20 3.81 -24.85
CA GLU A 228 -17.65 3.59 -26.23
C GLU A 228 -18.57 2.38 -26.36
N MET A 229 -18.31 1.32 -25.58
CA MET A 229 -19.12 0.09 -25.61
C MET A 229 -20.43 0.19 -24.81
N PHE A 230 -20.42 0.90 -23.68
CA PHE A 230 -21.50 0.83 -22.68
C PHE A 230 -22.10 2.20 -22.32
N GLY A 231 -21.61 3.28 -22.93
CA GLY A 231 -21.99 4.65 -22.59
C GLY A 231 -21.30 5.15 -21.33
N VAL A 232 -21.46 6.45 -21.04
CA VAL A 232 -20.85 7.13 -19.87
C VAL A 232 -21.84 7.15 -18.74
N SER A 233 -21.47 6.57 -17.60
CA SER A 233 -22.25 6.58 -16.35
C SER A 233 -21.31 6.36 -15.16
N GLU A 234 -21.78 6.59 -13.93
CA GLU A 234 -21.03 6.31 -12.69
C GLU A 234 -20.60 4.85 -12.61
N TYR A 235 -21.45 3.94 -13.05
CA TYR A 235 -21.19 2.52 -13.05
C TYR A 235 -20.10 2.15 -14.08
N THR A 236 -20.28 2.58 -15.33
CA THR A 236 -19.34 2.26 -16.44
C THR A 236 -17.97 2.90 -16.23
N ALA A 237 -17.91 4.09 -15.60
CA ALA A 237 -16.68 4.76 -15.24
C ALA A 237 -15.80 3.91 -14.30
N ARG A 238 -16.40 3.12 -13.42
CA ARG A 238 -15.72 2.35 -12.38
C ARG A 238 -15.48 0.88 -12.74
N ILE A 239 -16.11 0.36 -13.79
CA ILE A 239 -15.91 -1.03 -14.26
C ILE A 239 -14.42 -1.37 -14.46
N PRO A 240 -13.59 -0.55 -15.16
CA PRO A 240 -12.17 -0.88 -15.33
C PRO A 240 -11.45 -1.10 -14.02
N SER A 241 -11.70 -0.23 -13.02
CA SER A 241 -11.07 -0.34 -11.71
C SER A 241 -11.49 -1.60 -10.96
N ALA A 242 -12.77 -1.98 -11.01
CA ALA A 242 -13.27 -3.22 -10.42
C ALA A 242 -12.66 -4.47 -11.07
N ILE A 243 -12.49 -4.46 -12.40
CA ILE A 243 -11.80 -5.53 -13.13
C ILE A 243 -10.33 -5.61 -12.72
N PHE A 244 -9.63 -4.48 -12.58
CA PHE A 244 -8.24 -4.48 -12.09
C PHE A 244 -8.14 -5.00 -10.65
N GLY A 245 -9.16 -4.80 -9.83
CA GLY A 245 -9.29 -5.43 -8.51
C GLY A 245 -9.33 -6.95 -8.61
N LEU A 246 -10.11 -7.52 -9.54
CA LEU A 246 -10.12 -8.96 -9.79
C LEU A 246 -8.77 -9.48 -10.31
N VAL A 247 -8.11 -8.72 -11.19
CA VAL A 247 -6.75 -9.03 -11.67
C VAL A 247 -5.76 -9.00 -10.51
N PHE A 248 -5.90 -8.06 -9.57
CA PHE A 248 -5.08 -8.03 -8.35
C PHE A 248 -5.28 -9.30 -7.51
N VAL A 249 -6.53 -9.72 -7.27
CA VAL A 249 -6.81 -10.92 -6.46
C VAL A 249 -6.25 -12.18 -7.15
N ALA A 250 -6.53 -12.37 -8.43
CA ALA A 250 -6.04 -13.50 -9.20
C ALA A 250 -4.50 -13.51 -9.30
N GLY A 251 -3.89 -12.35 -9.56
CA GLY A 251 -2.44 -12.16 -9.59
C GLY A 251 -1.79 -12.44 -8.23
N SER A 252 -2.42 -12.01 -7.14
CA SER A 252 -1.97 -12.28 -5.77
C SER A 252 -2.01 -13.77 -5.45
N LEU A 253 -3.12 -14.46 -5.77
CA LEU A 253 -3.21 -15.92 -5.64
C LEU A 253 -2.05 -16.61 -6.34
N TYR A 254 -1.73 -16.19 -7.57
CA TYR A 254 -0.63 -16.76 -8.33
C TYR A 254 0.74 -16.45 -7.72
N VAL A 255 1.03 -15.18 -7.44
CA VAL A 255 2.34 -14.72 -6.94
C VAL A 255 2.66 -15.33 -5.59
N PHE A 256 1.74 -15.24 -4.62
CA PHE A 256 1.99 -15.73 -3.26
C PHE A 256 1.97 -17.26 -3.17
N ALA A 257 1.21 -17.94 -4.04
CA ALA A 257 1.33 -19.39 -4.17
C ALA A 257 2.73 -19.81 -4.65
N ARG A 258 3.26 -19.11 -5.64
CA ARG A 258 4.61 -19.35 -6.17
C ARG A 258 5.71 -19.03 -5.15
N TRP A 259 5.51 -18.02 -4.33
CA TRP A 259 6.49 -17.61 -3.33
C TRP A 259 6.50 -18.52 -2.10
N TYR A 260 5.34 -18.90 -1.60
CA TYR A 260 5.22 -19.60 -0.31
C TYR A 260 4.94 -21.09 -0.41
N GLY A 261 4.35 -21.54 -1.50
CA GLY A 261 3.89 -22.92 -1.61
C GLY A 261 2.74 -23.29 -0.66
N ILE A 262 2.10 -22.29 -0.04
CA ILE A 262 1.05 -22.47 0.97
C ILE A 262 -0.24 -21.84 0.44
N ALA A 263 -1.20 -22.68 0.04
CA ALA A 263 -2.47 -22.23 -0.55
C ALA A 263 -3.23 -21.24 0.34
N TRP A 264 -3.31 -21.53 1.63
CA TRP A 264 -4.02 -20.66 2.59
C TRP A 264 -3.42 -19.25 2.68
N LEU A 265 -2.09 -19.12 2.70
CA LEU A 265 -1.46 -17.79 2.67
C LEU A 265 -1.75 -17.07 1.36
N ALA A 266 -1.67 -17.78 0.24
CA ALA A 266 -1.98 -17.20 -1.07
C ALA A 266 -3.42 -16.69 -1.16
N ILE A 267 -4.39 -17.37 -0.52
CA ILE A 267 -5.80 -16.97 -0.47
C ILE A 267 -6.01 -15.80 0.52
N LEU A 268 -5.44 -15.90 1.71
CA LEU A 268 -5.70 -14.93 2.78
C LEU A 268 -5.07 -13.57 2.52
N ILE A 269 -3.89 -13.51 1.84
CA ILE A 269 -3.22 -12.23 1.59
C ILE A 269 -4.10 -11.26 0.81
N PRO A 270 -4.62 -11.56 -0.39
CA PRO A 270 -5.50 -10.64 -1.10
C PRO A 270 -6.79 -10.36 -0.33
N LEU A 271 -7.37 -11.34 0.36
CA LEU A 271 -8.59 -11.12 1.14
C LEU A 271 -8.35 -10.13 2.28
N VAL A 272 -7.26 -10.27 3.05
CA VAL A 272 -6.93 -9.32 4.14
C VAL A 272 -6.65 -7.93 3.58
N CYS A 273 -6.01 -7.80 2.40
CA CYS A 273 -5.88 -6.51 1.74
C CYS A 273 -7.24 -5.87 1.46
N LEU A 274 -8.23 -6.65 1.00
CA LEU A 274 -9.57 -6.17 0.70
C LEU A 274 -10.42 -5.86 1.95
N MET A 275 -10.03 -6.37 3.12
CA MET A 275 -10.69 -6.03 4.38
C MET A 275 -10.28 -4.66 4.92
N ASN A 276 -9.37 -3.96 4.26
CA ASN A 276 -9.09 -2.55 4.52
C ASN A 276 -9.97 -1.68 3.61
N ASP A 277 -10.80 -0.82 4.19
CA ASP A 277 -11.75 0.05 3.49
C ASP A 277 -11.06 0.96 2.47
N ARG A 278 -9.94 1.59 2.87
CA ARG A 278 -9.16 2.49 2.02
C ARG A 278 -8.53 1.78 0.83
N PHE A 279 -8.10 0.52 1.02
CA PHE A 279 -7.55 -0.30 -0.06
C PHE A 279 -8.65 -0.77 -1.02
N LEU A 280 -9.78 -1.22 -0.48
CA LEU A 280 -10.93 -1.68 -1.26
C LEU A 280 -11.50 -0.57 -2.14
N ILE A 281 -11.63 0.63 -1.59
CA ILE A 281 -12.12 1.83 -2.28
C ILE A 281 -11.32 2.13 -3.56
N LEU A 282 -9.99 1.93 -3.57
CA LEU A 282 -9.16 2.20 -4.75
C LEU A 282 -9.55 1.39 -5.99
N PHE A 283 -10.17 0.23 -5.82
CA PHE A 283 -10.69 -0.58 -6.92
C PHE A 283 -12.15 -0.26 -7.26
N ARG A 284 -12.75 0.69 -6.56
CA ARG A 284 -14.12 1.13 -6.78
C ARG A 284 -14.21 2.53 -7.37
N TYR A 285 -13.09 3.21 -7.55
CA TYR A 285 -12.99 4.54 -8.16
C TYR A 285 -12.27 4.49 -9.50
N MET A 286 -12.67 5.38 -10.41
CA MET A 286 -12.04 5.54 -11.71
C MET A 286 -10.68 6.24 -11.58
N ARG A 287 -9.68 5.53 -11.03
CA ARG A 287 -8.33 6.07 -10.82
C ARG A 287 -7.25 5.06 -11.21
N MET A 288 -6.14 5.59 -11.72
CA MET A 288 -4.99 4.80 -12.16
C MET A 288 -4.36 3.92 -11.08
N TYR A 289 -4.64 4.16 -9.80
CA TYR A 289 -4.13 3.32 -8.70
C TYR A 289 -4.67 1.90 -8.77
N ALA A 290 -5.92 1.72 -9.25
CA ALA A 290 -6.50 0.41 -9.46
C ALA A 290 -5.69 -0.43 -10.48
N LEU A 291 -5.17 0.19 -11.52
CA LEU A 291 -4.29 -0.44 -12.50
C LEU A 291 -2.86 -0.60 -11.96
N LEU A 292 -2.36 0.40 -11.22
CA LEU A 292 -1.00 0.41 -10.68
C LEU A 292 -0.74 -0.80 -9.76
N ILE A 293 -1.65 -1.10 -8.83
CA ILE A 293 -1.45 -2.11 -7.79
C ILE A 293 -1.19 -3.51 -8.38
N PRO A 294 -2.03 -4.08 -9.26
CA PRO A 294 -1.77 -5.38 -9.86
C PRO A 294 -0.54 -5.39 -10.77
N LEU A 295 -0.29 -4.31 -11.52
CA LEU A 295 0.92 -4.18 -12.35
C LEU A 295 2.19 -4.12 -11.49
N PHE A 296 2.15 -3.40 -10.36
CA PHE A 296 3.28 -3.32 -9.43
C PHE A 296 3.60 -4.68 -8.82
N LEU A 297 2.59 -5.41 -8.35
CA LEU A 297 2.76 -6.77 -7.83
C LEU A 297 3.33 -7.71 -8.90
N GLY A 298 2.79 -7.65 -10.11
CA GLY A 298 3.29 -8.43 -11.26
C GLY A 298 4.73 -8.07 -11.63
N GLY A 299 5.06 -6.78 -11.64
CA GLY A 299 6.41 -6.28 -11.92
C GLY A 299 7.41 -6.74 -10.87
N VAL A 300 7.07 -6.64 -9.58
CA VAL A 300 7.91 -7.15 -8.48
C VAL A 300 8.16 -8.65 -8.64
N TYR A 301 7.10 -9.43 -8.91
CA TYR A 301 7.24 -10.87 -9.13
C TYR A 301 8.16 -11.17 -10.32
N LEU A 302 7.95 -10.49 -11.43
CA LEU A 302 8.70 -10.72 -12.67
C LEU A 302 10.19 -10.41 -12.49
N ILE A 303 10.53 -9.25 -11.90
CA ILE A 303 11.91 -8.85 -11.66
C ILE A 303 12.57 -9.79 -10.63
N HIS A 304 11.88 -10.11 -9.53
CA HIS A 304 12.38 -11.08 -8.55
C HIS A 304 12.63 -12.45 -9.20
N ARG A 305 11.72 -12.93 -10.04
CA ARG A 305 11.90 -14.21 -10.75
C ARG A 305 13.06 -14.17 -11.72
N THR A 306 13.25 -13.04 -12.41
CA THR A 306 14.40 -12.81 -13.30
C THR A 306 15.72 -12.90 -12.54
N LEU A 307 15.84 -12.18 -11.41
CA LEU A 307 17.04 -12.18 -10.59
C LEU A 307 17.34 -13.56 -9.99
N THR A 308 16.28 -14.25 -9.50
CA THR A 308 16.43 -15.61 -8.95
C THR A 308 16.90 -16.58 -10.04
N LYS A 309 16.29 -16.52 -11.24
CA LYS A 309 16.68 -17.37 -12.36
C LYS A 309 18.08 -17.07 -12.84
N TRP A 310 18.46 -15.79 -12.90
CA TRP A 310 19.81 -15.37 -13.21
C TRP A 310 20.84 -15.94 -12.23
N GLN A 311 20.51 -15.97 -10.94
CA GLN A 311 21.36 -16.57 -9.92
C GLN A 311 21.43 -18.10 -10.05
N GLU A 312 20.30 -18.79 -10.30
CA GLU A 312 20.24 -20.23 -10.53
C GLU A 312 21.13 -20.66 -11.70
N ASP A 313 21.16 -19.87 -12.77
CA ASP A 313 21.98 -20.10 -13.97
C ASP A 313 23.43 -19.60 -13.81
N GLN A 314 23.88 -19.35 -12.57
CA GLN A 314 25.22 -18.88 -12.22
C GLN A 314 25.67 -17.66 -13.03
N PHE A 315 24.77 -16.72 -13.29
CA PHE A 315 25.03 -15.49 -14.05
C PHE A 315 25.56 -15.77 -15.49
N SER A 316 25.13 -16.86 -16.08
CA SER A 316 25.55 -17.30 -17.41
C SER A 316 24.35 -17.41 -18.37
N LEU A 317 24.50 -16.88 -19.57
CA LEU A 317 23.57 -17.08 -20.68
C LEU A 317 23.91 -18.36 -21.48
N THR A 318 24.27 -19.44 -20.80
CA THR A 318 24.63 -20.70 -21.45
C THR A 318 23.47 -21.33 -22.22
N ALA A 319 23.77 -22.14 -23.21
CA ALA A 319 22.78 -22.73 -24.14
C ALA A 319 21.77 -23.67 -23.44
N GLY A 320 20.51 -23.66 -23.89
CA GLY A 320 19.47 -24.57 -23.46
C GLY A 320 18.09 -23.93 -23.24
N SER A 321 17.12 -24.71 -22.77
CA SER A 321 15.76 -24.24 -22.48
C SER A 321 15.71 -23.15 -21.40
N SER A 322 16.66 -23.19 -20.46
CA SER A 322 16.84 -22.18 -19.40
C SER A 322 17.15 -20.79 -19.95
N ARG A 323 17.96 -20.69 -21.03
CA ARG A 323 18.28 -19.42 -21.69
C ARG A 323 17.05 -18.72 -22.25
N LYS A 324 16.17 -19.44 -22.94
CA LYS A 324 14.92 -18.87 -23.51
C LYS A 324 14.06 -18.31 -22.41
N GLN A 325 13.88 -19.05 -21.32
CA GLN A 325 13.10 -18.59 -20.16
C GLN A 325 13.68 -17.32 -19.55
N LEU A 326 15.01 -17.26 -19.36
CA LEU A 326 15.70 -16.08 -18.82
C LEU A 326 15.54 -14.86 -19.73
N ILE A 327 15.66 -15.03 -21.06
CA ILE A 327 15.44 -13.95 -22.03
C ILE A 327 14.01 -13.41 -21.94
N TYR A 328 13.00 -14.29 -21.91
CA TYR A 328 11.60 -13.83 -21.76
C TYR A 328 11.36 -13.08 -20.45
N LEU A 329 11.96 -13.54 -19.36
CA LEU A 329 11.87 -12.86 -18.06
C LEU A 329 12.55 -11.49 -18.09
N LEU A 330 13.73 -11.38 -18.71
CA LEU A 330 14.44 -10.11 -18.90
C LEU A 330 13.64 -9.14 -19.74
N LEU A 331 13.14 -9.57 -20.92
CA LEU A 331 12.31 -8.75 -21.79
C LEU A 331 11.03 -8.29 -21.08
N GLY A 332 10.36 -9.20 -20.39
CA GLY A 332 9.17 -8.86 -19.61
C GLY A 332 9.48 -7.85 -18.50
N SER A 333 10.59 -7.99 -17.78
CA SER A 333 11.02 -7.04 -16.74
C SER A 333 11.36 -5.66 -17.35
N MET A 334 12.03 -5.63 -18.50
CA MET A 334 12.37 -4.39 -19.22
C MET A 334 11.14 -3.66 -19.76
N LEU A 335 10.12 -4.38 -20.20
CA LEU A 335 8.84 -3.79 -20.66
C LEU A 335 7.96 -3.33 -19.49
N CYS A 336 8.00 -4.07 -18.37
CA CYS A 336 7.18 -3.78 -17.21
C CYS A 336 7.55 -2.45 -16.53
N LEU A 337 8.84 -2.12 -16.42
CA LEU A 337 9.29 -0.89 -15.75
C LEU A 337 8.80 0.40 -16.44
N PRO A 338 8.96 0.59 -17.76
CA PRO A 338 8.40 1.76 -18.45
C PRO A 338 6.87 1.82 -18.36
N LEU A 339 6.19 0.67 -18.47
CA LEU A 339 4.74 0.60 -18.33
C LEU A 339 4.28 1.07 -16.96
N LEU A 340 4.93 0.59 -15.91
CA LEU A 340 4.66 1.00 -14.54
C LEU A 340 4.91 2.51 -14.35
N ALA A 341 6.03 3.03 -14.84
CA ALA A 341 6.37 4.45 -14.77
C ALA A 341 5.35 5.31 -15.53
N HIS A 342 4.85 4.82 -16.66
CA HIS A 342 3.80 5.49 -17.43
C HIS A 342 2.46 5.54 -16.68
N VAL A 343 2.09 4.46 -15.97
CA VAL A 343 0.86 4.46 -15.18
C VAL A 343 0.98 5.40 -13.98
N HIS A 344 2.08 5.32 -13.23
CA HIS A 344 2.30 6.25 -12.12
C HIS A 344 3.77 6.34 -11.70
N LYS A 345 4.23 7.57 -11.44
CA LYS A 345 5.60 7.86 -10.99
C LYS A 345 6.04 7.12 -9.72
N LEU A 346 5.10 6.76 -8.84
CA LEU A 346 5.39 5.99 -7.62
C LEU A 346 6.06 4.65 -7.90
N SER A 347 5.84 4.06 -9.07
CA SER A 347 6.48 2.79 -9.43
C SER A 347 8.00 2.88 -9.57
N MET A 348 8.55 4.09 -9.75
CA MET A 348 10.00 4.31 -9.83
C MET A 348 10.74 3.91 -8.54
N VAL A 349 10.02 3.77 -7.43
CA VAL A 349 10.53 3.23 -6.17
C VAL A 349 11.08 1.80 -6.32
N LEU A 350 10.67 1.06 -7.35
CA LEU A 350 11.24 -0.25 -7.66
C LEU A 350 12.73 -0.19 -7.97
N LEU A 351 13.23 0.91 -8.52
CA LEU A 351 14.65 1.06 -8.84
C LEU A 351 15.55 0.98 -7.60
N PRO A 352 15.38 1.83 -6.55
CA PRO A 352 16.19 1.72 -5.34
C PRO A 352 15.93 0.42 -4.58
N VAL A 353 14.70 -0.13 -4.59
CA VAL A 353 14.38 -1.42 -3.97
C VAL A 353 15.23 -2.54 -4.61
N PHE A 354 15.17 -2.69 -5.92
CA PHE A 354 15.90 -3.76 -6.60
C PHE A 354 17.40 -3.53 -6.66
N ALA A 355 17.87 -2.27 -6.68
CA ALA A 355 19.28 -1.95 -6.50
C ALA A 355 19.81 -2.45 -5.15
N SER A 356 19.10 -2.14 -4.07
CA SER A 356 19.44 -2.61 -2.71
C SER A 356 19.39 -4.14 -2.60
N TYR A 357 18.38 -4.76 -3.22
CA TYR A 357 18.26 -6.22 -3.26
C TYR A 357 19.38 -6.88 -4.05
N LEU A 358 19.80 -6.31 -5.18
CA LEU A 358 20.91 -6.78 -5.99
C LEU A 358 22.25 -6.68 -5.23
N VAL A 359 22.48 -5.59 -4.52
CA VAL A 359 23.64 -5.43 -3.63
C VAL A 359 23.66 -6.55 -2.59
N TYR A 360 22.54 -6.80 -1.93
CA TYR A 360 22.44 -7.89 -0.96
C TYR A 360 22.76 -9.27 -1.59
N MET A 361 22.18 -9.58 -2.75
CA MET A 361 22.44 -10.85 -3.45
C MET A 361 23.95 -10.99 -3.78
N THR A 362 24.58 -9.90 -4.19
CA THR A 362 26.03 -9.88 -4.52
C THR A 362 26.89 -10.12 -3.28
N ILE A 363 26.53 -9.54 -2.13
CA ILE A 363 27.24 -9.77 -0.86
C ILE A 363 27.09 -11.22 -0.39
N GLN A 364 25.90 -11.83 -0.57
CA GLN A 364 25.64 -13.21 -0.16
C GLN A 364 26.40 -14.25 -1.02
N HIS A 365 26.67 -13.93 -2.28
CA HIS A 365 27.35 -14.80 -3.24
C HIS A 365 28.41 -14.03 -4.04
N PRO A 366 29.52 -13.64 -3.44
CA PRO A 366 30.49 -12.71 -4.04
C PRO A 366 31.32 -13.37 -5.16
N THR A 367 30.75 -13.47 -6.36
CA THR A 367 31.47 -13.91 -7.55
C THR A 367 31.91 -12.72 -8.40
N ARG A 368 33.02 -12.87 -9.17
CA ARG A 368 33.46 -11.81 -10.08
C ARG A 368 32.38 -11.39 -11.07
N LYS A 369 31.59 -12.35 -11.57
CA LYS A 369 30.48 -12.07 -12.50
C LYS A 369 29.41 -11.21 -11.86
N GLN A 370 29.06 -11.43 -10.59
CA GLN A 370 28.05 -10.61 -9.86
C GLN A 370 28.56 -9.20 -9.61
N TRP A 371 29.79 -9.03 -9.18
CA TRP A 371 30.37 -7.70 -9.02
C TRP A 371 30.45 -6.94 -10.34
N THR A 372 30.81 -7.63 -11.45
CA THR A 372 30.79 -7.04 -12.79
C THR A 372 29.35 -6.61 -13.18
N PHE A 373 28.34 -7.47 -12.93
CA PHE A 373 26.95 -7.16 -13.22
C PHE A 373 26.44 -5.98 -12.38
N LEU A 374 26.73 -5.96 -11.07
CA LEU A 374 26.42 -4.83 -10.20
C LEU A 374 27.08 -3.53 -10.69
N GLY A 375 28.35 -3.60 -11.08
CA GLY A 375 29.08 -2.48 -11.66
C GLY A 375 28.45 -1.94 -12.94
N ILE A 376 28.01 -2.83 -13.85
CA ILE A 376 27.28 -2.45 -15.07
C ILE A 376 25.96 -1.78 -14.72
N CYS A 377 25.18 -2.34 -13.78
CA CYS A 377 23.92 -1.74 -13.34
C CYS A 377 24.14 -0.37 -12.69
N ALA A 378 25.17 -0.22 -11.86
CA ALA A 378 25.53 1.05 -11.24
C ALA A 378 25.96 2.08 -12.30
N ALA A 379 26.81 1.70 -13.25
CA ALA A 379 27.24 2.57 -14.34
C ALA A 379 26.06 3.00 -15.23
N ALA A 380 25.15 2.07 -15.56
CA ALA A 380 23.92 2.37 -16.30
C ALA A 380 23.00 3.33 -15.52
N GLY A 381 22.88 3.15 -14.20
CA GLY A 381 22.13 4.05 -13.32
C GLY A 381 22.74 5.46 -13.26
N VAL A 382 24.08 5.57 -13.14
CA VAL A 382 24.78 6.86 -13.18
C VAL A 382 24.63 7.52 -14.55
N LEU A 383 24.78 6.77 -15.65
CA LEU A 383 24.57 7.28 -17.00
C LEU A 383 23.14 7.78 -17.18
N LEU A 384 22.14 7.01 -16.72
CA LEU A 384 20.74 7.43 -16.75
C LEU A 384 20.54 8.73 -15.96
N LEU A 385 21.13 8.83 -14.76
CA LEU A 385 21.07 10.04 -13.95
C LEU A 385 21.72 11.22 -14.69
N LEU A 386 22.88 11.06 -15.30
CA LEU A 386 23.54 12.10 -16.07
C LEU A 386 22.69 12.54 -17.28
N LEU A 387 22.09 11.58 -17.98
CA LEU A 387 21.16 11.88 -19.08
C LEU A 387 19.94 12.71 -18.63
N THR A 388 19.50 12.59 -17.35
CA THR A 388 18.42 13.42 -16.82
C THR A 388 18.75 14.92 -16.80
N PHE A 389 20.03 15.29 -16.74
CA PHE A 389 20.46 16.68 -16.77
C PHE A 389 20.64 17.22 -18.19
N VAL A 390 20.84 16.33 -19.18
CA VAL A 390 21.12 16.71 -20.58
C VAL A 390 19.87 16.65 -21.45
N VAL A 391 18.96 15.71 -21.15
CA VAL A 391 17.79 15.43 -22.01
C VAL A 391 16.51 15.71 -21.25
N GLU A 392 15.69 16.63 -21.74
CA GLU A 392 14.38 16.97 -21.17
C GLU A 392 13.28 15.96 -21.57
N LEU A 393 13.53 14.67 -21.40
CA LEU A 393 12.49 13.67 -21.56
C LEU A 393 11.62 13.59 -20.30
N GLY A 394 10.30 13.49 -20.47
CA GLY A 394 9.33 13.52 -19.38
C GLY A 394 9.66 12.65 -18.16
N PRO A 395 10.02 11.34 -18.31
CA PRO A 395 10.45 10.51 -17.19
C PRO A 395 11.71 11.02 -16.49
N LEU A 396 12.65 11.58 -17.24
CA LEU A 396 13.91 12.09 -16.72
C LEU A 396 13.72 13.40 -15.96
N LYS A 397 12.82 14.27 -16.41
CA LYS A 397 12.39 15.48 -15.68
C LYS A 397 11.86 15.14 -14.29
N MET A 398 11.14 14.03 -14.16
CA MET A 398 10.62 13.55 -12.87
C MET A 398 11.74 13.12 -11.92
N PHE A 399 12.81 12.46 -12.40
CA PHE A 399 13.98 12.15 -11.58
C PHE A 399 14.69 13.40 -11.07
N ARG A 400 14.86 14.40 -11.95
CA ARG A 400 15.44 15.70 -11.57
C ARG A 400 14.61 16.39 -10.49
N GLN A 401 13.30 16.42 -10.64
CA GLN A 401 12.39 16.98 -9.63
C GLN A 401 12.42 16.19 -8.32
N ALA A 402 12.49 14.85 -8.36
CA ALA A 402 12.64 14.02 -7.17
C ALA A 402 13.99 14.29 -6.49
N ALA A 403 15.09 14.33 -7.25
CA ALA A 403 16.41 14.62 -6.72
C ALA A 403 16.51 16.02 -6.08
N SER A 404 15.92 17.06 -6.70
CA SER A 404 15.89 18.41 -6.13
C SER A 404 15.08 18.48 -4.84
N ARG A 405 14.01 17.69 -4.72
CA ARG A 405 13.19 17.62 -3.51
C ARG A 405 13.87 16.86 -2.37
N ILE A 406 14.66 15.81 -2.66
CA ILE A 406 15.49 15.12 -1.65
C ILE A 406 16.46 16.08 -0.99
N LEU A 407 16.97 17.05 -1.73
CA LEU A 407 17.95 18.02 -1.25
C LEU A 407 17.30 19.25 -0.59
N SER A 408 15.98 19.40 -0.65
CA SER A 408 15.25 20.48 0.01
C SER A 408 14.78 20.03 1.40
N PRO A 409 14.98 20.81 2.46
CA PRO A 409 14.47 20.46 3.78
C PRO A 409 12.93 20.49 3.75
N HIS A 410 12.32 19.36 4.02
CA HIS A 410 10.86 19.22 4.16
C HIS A 410 10.54 18.64 5.53
N ASP A 411 9.44 19.05 6.11
CA ASP A 411 8.94 18.47 7.35
C ASP A 411 8.54 17.01 7.10
N PRO A 412 8.98 16.05 7.93
CA PRO A 412 8.59 14.65 7.81
C PRO A 412 7.07 14.49 7.91
N LYS A 413 6.51 13.56 7.12
CA LYS A 413 5.06 13.30 7.09
C LYS A 413 4.74 11.97 7.75
N PRO A 414 4.59 11.93 9.07
CA PRO A 414 4.36 10.70 9.84
C PRO A 414 3.05 9.99 9.49
N ALA A 415 2.06 10.67 8.91
CA ALA A 415 0.77 10.11 8.53
C ALA A 415 0.89 8.86 7.63
N TYR A 416 1.93 8.74 6.81
CA TYR A 416 2.13 7.55 5.98
C TYR A 416 2.45 6.30 6.80
N PHE A 417 3.12 6.44 7.95
CA PHE A 417 3.32 5.30 8.85
C PHE A 417 2.01 4.85 9.48
N GLN A 418 1.18 5.81 9.89
CA GLN A 418 -0.15 5.50 10.43
C GLN A 418 -0.96 4.70 9.41
N TYR A 419 -1.03 5.17 8.16
CA TYR A 419 -1.72 4.46 7.08
C TYR A 419 -1.19 3.04 6.85
N LEU A 420 0.12 2.82 6.99
CA LEU A 420 0.71 1.50 6.86
C LEU A 420 0.29 0.56 8.00
N PHE A 421 0.27 1.07 9.23
CA PHE A 421 0.01 0.27 10.42
C PHE A 421 -1.47 -0.07 10.60
N GLU A 422 -2.36 0.67 9.96
CA GLU A 422 -3.81 0.40 9.94
C GLU A 422 -4.19 -0.73 8.95
N ASN A 423 -3.23 -1.29 8.19
CA ASN A 423 -3.53 -2.32 7.20
C ASN A 423 -3.66 -3.71 7.80
N GLY A 424 -4.83 -4.31 7.65
CA GLY A 424 -5.11 -5.70 7.99
C GLY A 424 -5.30 -6.00 9.46
N LEU A 425 -4.86 -5.11 10.36
CA LEU A 425 -5.07 -5.21 11.81
C LEU A 425 -5.34 -3.82 12.40
N PRO A 426 -6.06 -3.76 13.54
CA PRO A 426 -6.32 -2.48 14.20
C PRO A 426 -5.02 -1.76 14.54
N GLN A 427 -4.95 -0.49 14.16
CA GLN A 427 -3.89 0.45 14.50
C GLN A 427 -2.48 -0.16 14.55
N ASN A 428 -1.79 0.00 15.68
CA ASN A 428 -0.38 -0.37 15.84
C ASN A 428 -0.10 -1.87 15.87
N SER A 429 -1.14 -2.72 15.87
CA SER A 429 -0.97 -4.18 16.00
C SER A 429 -0.17 -4.80 14.86
N THR A 430 -0.24 -4.22 13.66
CA THR A 430 0.57 -4.63 12.50
C THR A 430 2.08 -4.55 12.79
N ILE A 431 2.52 -3.58 13.60
CA ILE A 431 3.92 -3.39 14.00
C ILE A 431 4.47 -4.64 14.70
N ILE A 432 3.67 -5.28 15.56
CA ILE A 432 4.08 -6.50 16.26
C ILE A 432 4.56 -7.55 15.28
N PHE A 433 3.77 -7.79 14.23
CA PHE A 433 4.07 -8.81 13.23
C PHE A 433 5.21 -8.41 12.31
N LEU A 434 5.36 -7.11 11.99
CA LEU A 434 6.49 -6.62 11.21
C LEU A 434 7.82 -6.77 11.98
N ILE A 435 7.85 -6.40 13.26
CA ILE A 435 9.07 -6.57 14.08
C ILE A 435 9.35 -8.07 14.29
N ALA A 436 8.35 -8.86 14.63
CA ALA A 436 8.48 -10.31 14.79
C ALA A 436 9.00 -11.00 13.53
N GLY A 437 8.54 -10.57 12.34
CA GLY A 437 8.95 -11.09 11.05
C GLY A 437 10.44 -10.92 10.76
N LEU A 438 11.09 -9.87 11.29
CA LEU A 438 12.55 -9.73 11.22
C LEU A 438 13.27 -10.89 11.91
N GLY A 439 12.67 -11.48 12.96
CA GLY A 439 13.19 -12.67 13.62
C GLY A 439 13.25 -13.89 12.70
N LEU A 440 12.34 -14.01 11.74
CA LEU A 440 12.37 -15.08 10.75
C LEU A 440 13.60 -15.01 9.84
N MET A 441 14.12 -13.81 9.57
CA MET A 441 15.36 -13.65 8.76
C MET A 441 16.59 -14.23 9.47
N GLY A 442 16.60 -14.22 10.79
CA GLY A 442 17.64 -14.84 11.63
C GLY A 442 17.44 -16.34 11.88
N SER A 443 16.26 -16.87 11.61
CA SER A 443 15.91 -18.26 11.87
C SER A 443 16.57 -19.23 10.88
N LYS A 444 17.07 -20.36 11.38
CA LYS A 444 17.62 -21.44 10.54
C LYS A 444 16.56 -22.11 9.67
N VAL A 445 15.32 -22.09 10.15
CA VAL A 445 14.15 -22.75 9.51
C VAL A 445 13.72 -22.02 8.24
N MET A 446 13.87 -20.70 8.21
CA MET A 446 13.44 -19.84 7.10
C MET A 446 14.60 -19.43 6.18
N ARG A 447 15.70 -20.18 6.19
CA ARG A 447 16.89 -19.81 5.40
C ARG A 447 16.57 -19.65 3.90
N SER A 448 15.66 -20.48 3.35
CA SER A 448 15.21 -20.40 1.96
C SER A 448 14.36 -19.17 1.64
N LEU A 449 13.66 -18.59 2.63
CA LEU A 449 12.82 -17.40 2.46
C LEU A 449 13.54 -16.09 2.80
N LYS A 450 14.74 -16.15 3.34
CA LYS A 450 15.46 -14.97 3.84
C LYS A 450 15.58 -13.86 2.78
N SER A 451 15.95 -14.22 1.56
CA SER A 451 16.07 -13.27 0.46
C SER A 451 14.71 -12.67 0.05
N LEU A 452 13.65 -13.49 0.01
CA LEU A 452 12.30 -13.03 -0.31
C LEU A 452 11.75 -12.12 0.79
N LEU A 453 11.94 -12.47 2.07
CA LEU A 453 11.57 -11.62 3.19
C LEU A 453 12.29 -10.28 3.14
N LEU A 454 13.59 -10.29 2.88
CA LEU A 454 14.36 -9.06 2.73
C LEU A 454 13.79 -8.19 1.60
N LEU A 455 13.50 -8.79 0.44
CA LEU A 455 12.87 -8.05 -0.66
C LEU A 455 11.56 -7.40 -0.22
N GLN A 456 10.70 -8.12 0.52
CA GLN A 456 9.44 -7.56 1.01
C GLN A 456 9.66 -6.42 2.01
N TYR A 457 10.63 -6.53 2.92
CA TYR A 457 10.97 -5.41 3.81
C TYR A 457 11.53 -4.21 3.04
N LEU A 458 12.34 -4.42 2.01
CA LEU A 458 12.80 -3.33 1.15
C LEU A 458 11.65 -2.67 0.41
N LEU A 459 10.66 -3.46 -0.08
CA LEU A 459 9.42 -2.97 -0.71
C LEU A 459 8.50 -2.21 0.25
N ILE A 460 8.63 -2.43 1.55
CA ILE A 460 7.87 -1.68 2.58
C ILE A 460 8.65 -0.43 2.99
N ILE A 461 9.90 -0.59 3.39
CA ILE A 461 10.68 0.46 4.06
C ILE A 461 11.10 1.55 3.08
N ILE A 462 11.65 1.18 1.90
CA ILE A 462 12.16 2.18 0.94
C ILE A 462 11.04 3.10 0.43
N PRO A 463 9.89 2.59 -0.08
CA PRO A 463 8.79 3.45 -0.49
C PRO A 463 8.27 4.33 0.65
N LEU A 464 8.12 3.75 1.84
CA LEU A 464 7.62 4.46 3.00
C LEU A 464 8.53 5.63 3.40
N VAL A 465 9.84 5.38 3.50
CA VAL A 465 10.83 6.42 3.79
C VAL A 465 10.81 7.52 2.71
N LEU A 466 10.77 7.13 1.44
CA LEU A 466 10.68 8.10 0.36
C LEU A 466 9.39 8.93 0.43
N MET A 467 8.26 8.34 0.77
CA MET A 467 7.00 9.07 0.90
C MET A 467 6.99 10.01 2.11
N VAL A 468 7.56 9.58 3.23
CA VAL A 468 7.64 10.41 4.45
C VAL A 468 8.48 11.67 4.22
N TYR A 469 9.62 11.52 3.55
CA TYR A 469 10.58 12.61 3.40
C TYR A 469 10.49 13.39 2.08
N LEU A 470 9.89 12.79 1.02
CA LEU A 470 9.87 13.37 -0.32
C LEU A 470 8.47 13.75 -0.82
N ALA A 471 7.40 13.34 -0.12
CA ALA A 471 6.05 13.69 -0.54
C ALA A 471 5.77 15.18 -0.28
N ASP A 472 5.12 15.82 -1.24
CA ASP A 472 4.64 17.21 -1.15
C ASP A 472 3.54 17.35 -0.09
N ASP A 473 3.32 18.57 0.45
CA ASP A 473 2.30 18.85 1.48
C ASP A 473 0.88 18.55 1.03
N GLN A 474 0.63 18.57 -0.27
CA GLN A 474 -0.65 18.20 -0.87
C GLN A 474 -0.89 16.68 -0.96
N GLY A 475 0.10 15.83 -0.62
CA GLY A 475 0.09 14.40 -0.92
C GLY A 475 -0.16 13.49 0.27
N ARG A 476 -0.78 13.92 1.36
CA ARG A 476 -1.10 13.07 2.53
C ARG A 476 -2.28 12.16 2.24
N ASP A 477 -2.10 11.16 1.36
CA ASP A 477 -3.18 10.26 0.99
C ASP A 477 -2.70 8.81 0.97
N TYR A 478 -3.54 7.91 1.51
CA TYR A 478 -3.31 6.46 1.53
C TYR A 478 -2.99 5.86 0.16
N ARG A 479 -3.60 6.39 -0.91
CA ARG A 479 -3.41 5.92 -2.30
C ARG A 479 -1.94 5.89 -2.74
N TYR A 480 -1.09 6.76 -2.16
CA TYR A 480 0.32 6.81 -2.52
C TYR A 480 1.17 5.67 -1.94
N ILE A 481 0.68 4.98 -0.90
CA ILE A 481 1.36 3.81 -0.33
C ILE A 481 0.60 2.50 -0.59
N ALA A 482 -0.57 2.54 -1.21
CA ALA A 482 -1.43 1.36 -1.39
C ALA A 482 -0.74 0.22 -2.16
N HIS A 483 0.18 0.53 -3.07
CA HIS A 483 0.92 -0.47 -3.85
C HIS A 483 1.87 -1.34 -2.99
N ILE A 484 2.22 -0.91 -1.76
CA ILE A 484 3.05 -1.70 -0.83
C ILE A 484 2.23 -2.56 0.13
N VAL A 485 0.93 -2.31 0.27
CA VAL A 485 0.03 -3.01 1.20
C VAL A 485 0.06 -4.53 1.03
N PRO A 486 0.07 -5.11 -0.19
CA PRO A 486 0.14 -6.56 -0.34
C PRO A 486 1.38 -7.18 0.30
N PHE A 487 2.50 -6.45 0.34
CA PHE A 487 3.74 -6.93 0.96
C PHE A 487 3.71 -6.81 2.48
N VAL A 488 3.10 -5.76 3.01
CA VAL A 488 2.83 -5.61 4.46
C VAL A 488 1.98 -6.76 4.95
N VAL A 489 0.83 -7.00 4.30
CA VAL A 489 -0.08 -8.09 4.65
C VAL A 489 0.58 -9.45 4.47
N SER A 490 1.42 -9.60 3.44
CA SER A 490 2.18 -10.82 3.20
C SER A 490 3.15 -11.14 4.35
N VAL A 491 3.94 -10.16 4.81
CA VAL A 491 4.84 -10.32 5.96
C VAL A 491 4.04 -10.61 7.23
N LEU A 492 2.96 -9.87 7.46
CA LEU A 492 2.07 -10.04 8.60
C LEU A 492 1.52 -11.46 8.69
N LEU A 493 0.93 -11.97 7.61
CA LEU A 493 0.32 -13.31 7.59
C LEU A 493 1.37 -14.43 7.63
N LEU A 494 2.52 -14.26 6.97
CA LEU A 494 3.62 -15.21 7.06
C LEU A 494 4.17 -15.28 8.49
N THR A 495 4.33 -14.15 9.14
CA THR A 495 4.76 -14.08 10.55
C THR A 495 3.73 -14.73 11.46
N GLY A 496 2.44 -14.41 11.28
CA GLY A 496 1.34 -15.07 11.99
C GLY A 496 1.34 -16.59 11.80
N TYR A 497 1.58 -17.06 10.57
CA TYR A 497 1.72 -18.49 10.29
C TYR A 497 2.91 -19.11 11.02
N ALA A 498 4.05 -18.43 11.08
CA ALA A 498 5.23 -18.90 11.80
C ALA A 498 5.00 -18.94 13.33
N ILE A 499 4.34 -17.91 13.89
CA ILE A 499 3.89 -17.90 15.29
C ILE A 499 2.96 -19.10 15.55
N GLY A 500 1.95 -19.27 14.70
CA GLY A 500 1.03 -20.39 14.81
C GLY A 500 1.72 -21.76 14.73
N LYS A 501 2.73 -21.91 13.87
CA LYS A 501 3.53 -23.15 13.79
C LYS A 501 4.42 -23.37 15.00
N THR A 502 4.91 -22.32 15.63
CA THR A 502 5.69 -22.43 16.86
C THR A 502 4.81 -22.90 18.02
N LEU A 503 3.59 -22.39 18.13
CA LEU A 503 2.65 -22.70 19.19
C LEU A 503 1.91 -24.04 18.95
N TRP A 504 1.47 -24.24 17.71
CA TRP A 504 0.66 -25.39 17.29
C TRP A 504 1.20 -25.97 15.97
N PRO A 505 2.19 -26.86 16.01
CA PRO A 505 2.88 -27.34 14.80
C PRO A 505 1.95 -27.87 13.70
N ARG A 506 0.80 -28.48 14.07
CA ARG A 506 -0.18 -29.03 13.12
C ARG A 506 -1.24 -27.99 12.67
N LYS A 507 -1.42 -26.90 13.40
CA LYS A 507 -2.53 -25.95 13.23
C LYS A 507 -2.06 -24.49 12.99
N GLY A 508 -0.86 -24.28 12.47
CA GLY A 508 -0.25 -22.95 12.31
C GLY A 508 -1.07 -21.97 11.46
N VAL A 509 -1.96 -22.47 10.60
CA VAL A 509 -2.84 -21.63 9.77
C VAL A 509 -3.90 -20.85 10.57
N TRP A 510 -4.22 -21.28 11.79
CA TRP A 510 -5.27 -20.62 12.57
C TRP A 510 -4.95 -19.18 12.94
N VAL A 511 -3.67 -18.82 13.14
CA VAL A 511 -3.28 -17.42 13.40
C VAL A 511 -3.58 -16.52 12.20
N PRO A 512 -3.13 -16.82 10.95
CA PRO A 512 -3.56 -16.08 9.77
C PRO A 512 -5.08 -16.00 9.57
N VAL A 513 -5.80 -17.09 9.86
CA VAL A 513 -7.27 -17.12 9.79
C VAL A 513 -7.90 -16.17 10.81
N SER A 514 -7.38 -16.15 12.05
CA SER A 514 -7.86 -15.20 13.08
C SER A 514 -7.59 -13.75 12.66
N ILE A 515 -6.44 -13.45 12.06
CA ILE A 515 -6.13 -12.13 11.51
C ILE A 515 -7.17 -11.73 10.45
N PHE A 516 -7.50 -12.63 9.55
CA PHE A 516 -8.54 -12.39 8.53
C PHE A 516 -9.90 -12.06 9.16
N PHE A 517 -10.34 -12.82 10.18
CA PHE A 517 -11.60 -12.53 10.88
C PHE A 517 -11.59 -11.17 11.58
N ILE A 518 -10.49 -10.81 12.26
CA ILE A 518 -10.35 -9.50 12.89
C ILE A 518 -10.45 -8.38 11.84
N SER A 519 -9.76 -8.54 10.71
CA SER A 519 -9.82 -7.57 9.62
C SER A 519 -11.23 -7.46 9.01
N THR A 520 -11.95 -8.59 8.93
CA THR A 520 -13.34 -8.61 8.44
C THR A 520 -14.27 -7.85 9.38
N LEU A 521 -14.11 -8.01 10.70
CA LEU A 521 -14.89 -7.24 11.69
C LEU A 521 -14.63 -5.75 11.57
N GLN A 522 -13.38 -5.36 11.31
CA GLN A 522 -13.03 -3.95 11.09
C GLN A 522 -13.68 -3.40 9.82
N LEU A 523 -13.61 -4.12 8.70
CA LEU A 523 -14.30 -3.70 7.47
C LEU A 523 -15.81 -3.59 7.69
N TRP A 524 -16.40 -4.52 8.45
CA TRP A 524 -17.84 -4.45 8.76
C TRP A 524 -18.19 -3.15 9.48
N HIS A 525 -17.35 -2.73 10.43
CA HIS A 525 -17.52 -1.45 11.14
C HIS A 525 -17.37 -0.25 10.19
N ASP A 526 -16.44 -0.31 9.25
CA ASP A 526 -16.13 0.77 8.31
C ASP A 526 -16.89 0.66 6.97
N ALA A 527 -17.81 -0.33 6.84
CA ALA A 527 -18.53 -0.61 5.58
C ALA A 527 -19.35 0.56 5.06
N ASP A 528 -19.85 1.41 5.95
CA ASP A 528 -20.61 2.60 5.58
C ASP A 528 -19.80 3.54 4.68
N ARG A 529 -18.49 3.68 4.95
CA ARG A 529 -17.58 4.51 4.15
C ARG A 529 -17.38 3.98 2.73
N VAL A 530 -17.53 2.66 2.54
CA VAL A 530 -17.32 2.00 1.24
C VAL A 530 -18.59 1.92 0.43
N TYR A 531 -19.77 1.77 1.09
CA TYR A 531 -21.01 1.39 0.42
C TYR A 531 -22.19 2.33 0.65
N ILE A 532 -22.12 3.25 1.62
CA ILE A 532 -23.25 4.12 2.00
C ILE A 532 -22.86 5.60 1.96
N LYS A 533 -21.72 5.98 2.53
CA LYS A 533 -21.26 7.37 2.62
C LYS A 533 -19.98 7.53 1.82
N HIS A 534 -20.04 8.30 0.74
CA HIS A 534 -18.81 8.61 -0.02
C HIS A 534 -17.94 9.57 0.80
N PRO A 535 -16.67 9.22 1.11
CA PRO A 535 -15.83 10.06 1.97
C PRO A 535 -15.38 11.37 1.30
N TRP A 536 -15.56 11.52 -0.04
CA TRP A 536 -15.04 12.66 -0.81
C TRP A 536 -16.00 13.23 -1.85
N ALA A 537 -17.19 12.64 -2.06
CA ALA A 537 -18.19 13.17 -2.98
C ALA A 537 -19.43 13.60 -2.21
N PRO A 538 -19.66 14.90 -2.08
CA PRO A 538 -20.97 15.41 -1.69
C PRO A 538 -21.99 15.07 -2.78
N GLY A 539 -23.27 15.05 -2.45
CA GLY A 539 -24.40 14.70 -3.36
C GLY A 539 -24.50 15.58 -4.60
N TYR A 540 -23.53 15.49 -5.50
CA TYR A 540 -23.49 16.29 -6.73
C TYR A 540 -24.68 16.02 -7.64
N SER A 541 -25.07 14.77 -7.83
CA SER A 541 -26.14 14.37 -8.75
C SER A 541 -27.45 15.10 -8.42
N GLU A 542 -27.78 15.25 -7.14
CA GLU A 542 -29.01 15.93 -6.69
C GLU A 542 -28.93 17.44 -6.97
N VAL A 543 -27.79 18.06 -6.62
CA VAL A 543 -27.60 19.51 -6.86
C VAL A 543 -27.58 19.81 -8.35
N TYR A 544 -26.88 19.02 -9.15
CA TYR A 544 -26.85 19.21 -10.61
C TYR A 544 -28.19 18.89 -11.26
N SER A 545 -28.99 17.94 -10.74
CA SER A 545 -30.35 17.73 -11.23
C SER A 545 -31.24 18.93 -10.98
N THR A 546 -31.12 19.58 -9.80
CA THR A 546 -31.81 20.82 -9.48
C THR A 546 -31.35 21.96 -10.39
N LEU A 547 -30.03 22.11 -10.56
CA LEU A 547 -29.47 23.08 -11.48
C LEU A 547 -29.98 22.87 -12.90
N LYS A 548 -29.89 21.64 -13.42
CA LYS A 548 -30.31 21.27 -14.77
C LYS A 548 -31.77 21.53 -15.05
N ALA A 549 -32.65 21.29 -14.07
CA ALA A 549 -34.08 21.53 -14.21
C ALA A 549 -34.46 23.03 -14.28
N ASN A 550 -33.59 23.92 -13.80
CA ASN A 550 -33.86 25.36 -13.70
C ASN A 550 -32.86 26.22 -14.52
N PHE A 551 -31.87 25.62 -15.11
CA PHE A 551 -30.76 26.29 -15.82
C PHE A 551 -31.17 26.69 -17.24
N HIS A 552 -31.00 27.95 -17.57
CA HIS A 552 -31.21 28.46 -18.93
C HIS A 552 -29.86 28.62 -19.66
N PRO A 553 -29.80 28.48 -21.00
CA PRO A 553 -28.56 28.57 -21.75
C PRO A 553 -27.78 29.87 -21.55
N ASP A 554 -28.48 30.97 -21.22
CA ASP A 554 -27.88 32.28 -21.00
C ASP A 554 -27.50 32.53 -19.55
N ASP A 555 -27.71 31.55 -18.64
CA ASP A 555 -27.34 31.70 -17.24
C ASP A 555 -25.83 31.62 -17.06
N ALA A 556 -25.29 32.48 -16.20
CA ALA A 556 -23.93 32.34 -15.69
C ALA A 556 -23.84 31.28 -14.60
N LEU A 557 -22.69 30.58 -14.53
CA LEU A 557 -22.43 29.63 -13.46
C LEU A 557 -21.07 29.93 -12.80
N PHE A 558 -21.15 30.40 -11.55
CA PHE A 558 -19.99 30.63 -10.71
C PHE A 558 -19.67 29.39 -9.89
N VAL A 559 -18.55 28.76 -10.14
CA VAL A 559 -18.16 27.50 -9.48
C VAL A 559 -16.65 27.32 -9.43
N GLN A 560 -16.16 26.62 -8.42
CA GLN A 560 -14.72 26.31 -8.33
C GLN A 560 -14.29 25.25 -9.34
N ASN A 561 -15.07 24.20 -9.51
CA ASN A 561 -14.85 23.12 -10.48
C ASN A 561 -16.17 22.66 -11.05
N VAL A 562 -16.35 22.85 -12.34
CA VAL A 562 -17.53 22.34 -13.06
C VAL A 562 -17.43 20.82 -13.15
N LYS A 563 -18.45 20.11 -12.69
CA LYS A 563 -18.61 18.66 -12.90
C LYS A 563 -19.37 18.45 -14.22
N THR A 564 -18.66 18.60 -15.32
CA THR A 564 -19.22 18.53 -16.69
C THR A 564 -19.95 17.22 -16.96
N PHE A 565 -19.64 16.16 -16.22
CA PHE A 565 -20.33 14.87 -16.27
C PHE A 565 -21.85 14.98 -16.02
N TYR A 566 -22.28 15.91 -15.17
CA TYR A 566 -23.69 16.06 -14.78
C TYR A 566 -24.45 17.10 -15.62
N LEU A 567 -23.80 17.82 -16.53
CA LEU A 567 -24.42 18.84 -17.37
C LEU A 567 -24.53 18.36 -18.81
N ASP A 568 -25.61 18.73 -19.49
CA ASP A 568 -25.77 18.42 -20.89
C ASP A 568 -24.80 19.26 -21.76
N PRO A 569 -24.27 18.69 -22.85
CA PRO A 569 -23.38 19.42 -23.76
C PRO A 569 -24.01 20.71 -24.32
N GLU A 570 -25.33 20.74 -24.54
CA GLU A 570 -26.05 21.92 -25.02
C GLU A 570 -26.09 23.03 -23.98
N GLN A 571 -26.31 22.67 -22.71
CA GLN A 571 -26.27 23.62 -21.58
C GLN A 571 -24.84 24.18 -21.38
N LEU A 572 -23.80 23.33 -21.60
CA LEU A 572 -22.41 23.76 -21.51
C LEU A 572 -22.02 24.73 -22.63
N ALA A 573 -22.56 24.55 -23.83
CA ALA A 573 -22.20 25.36 -24.99
C ALA A 573 -22.73 26.78 -24.94
N GLY A 574 -23.87 27.01 -24.24
CA GLY A 574 -24.52 28.33 -24.13
C GLY A 574 -24.17 29.11 -22.87
N SER A 575 -23.64 28.46 -21.83
CA SER A 575 -23.47 29.05 -20.51
C SER A 575 -22.16 29.79 -20.33
N HIS A 576 -22.20 30.84 -19.53
CA HIS A 576 -21.03 31.62 -19.11
C HIS A 576 -20.45 31.03 -17.82
N PHE A 577 -19.31 30.32 -17.92
CA PHE A 577 -18.66 29.72 -16.75
C PHE A 577 -17.63 30.63 -16.13
N HIS A 578 -17.86 31.06 -14.90
CA HIS A 578 -16.92 31.78 -14.08
C HIS A 578 -16.23 30.85 -13.10
N LYS A 579 -14.98 30.51 -13.40
CA LYS A 579 -14.19 29.68 -12.48
C LYS A 579 -13.65 30.56 -11.35
N VAL A 580 -14.15 30.36 -10.14
CA VAL A 580 -13.65 31.03 -8.96
C VAL A 580 -12.19 30.65 -8.70
N PRO A 581 -11.26 31.61 -8.64
CA PRO A 581 -9.84 31.34 -8.42
C PRO A 581 -9.59 30.68 -7.08
N LYS A 582 -8.65 29.74 -7.04
CA LYS A 582 -8.20 29.11 -5.79
C LYS A 582 -7.41 30.11 -4.93
N LYS A 583 -7.39 29.89 -3.60
CA LYS A 583 -6.53 30.59 -2.63
C LYS A 583 -6.83 32.08 -2.40
N ARG A 584 -8.09 32.44 -2.30
CA ARG A 584 -8.53 33.81 -1.92
C ARG A 584 -7.97 34.92 -2.82
N LEU A 585 -7.68 34.61 -4.07
CA LEU A 585 -7.25 35.59 -5.05
C LEU A 585 -8.44 36.39 -5.64
N TYR A 586 -9.64 35.96 -5.38
CA TYR A 586 -10.88 36.56 -5.89
C TYR A 586 -11.49 37.41 -4.78
N THR A 587 -11.50 38.72 -4.99
CA THR A 587 -11.99 39.69 -4.00
C THR A 587 -13.51 39.85 -4.10
N LEU A 588 -14.16 40.37 -3.04
CA LEU A 588 -15.58 40.65 -3.06
C LEU A 588 -15.94 41.65 -4.17
N ASP A 589 -15.14 42.69 -4.37
CA ASP A 589 -15.40 43.69 -5.43
C ASP A 589 -15.33 43.08 -6.83
N GLN A 590 -14.37 42.15 -7.07
CA GLN A 590 -14.28 41.43 -8.33
C GLN A 590 -15.50 40.49 -8.50
N PHE A 591 -15.89 39.77 -7.45
CA PHE A 591 -17.06 38.93 -7.48
C PHE A 591 -18.33 39.70 -7.81
N ILE A 592 -18.53 40.87 -7.14
CA ILE A 592 -19.69 41.72 -7.38
C ILE A 592 -19.67 42.28 -8.82
N ALA A 593 -18.51 42.66 -9.34
CA ALA A 593 -18.37 43.17 -10.69
C ALA A 593 -18.73 42.08 -11.74
N ASP A 594 -18.22 40.85 -11.53
CA ASP A 594 -18.48 39.74 -12.42
C ASP A 594 -19.97 39.32 -12.37
N VAL A 595 -20.55 39.23 -11.19
CA VAL A 595 -21.99 38.89 -11.03
C VAL A 595 -22.90 39.98 -11.68
N ARG A 596 -22.54 41.25 -11.55
CA ARG A 596 -23.29 42.37 -12.17
C ARG A 596 -23.17 42.37 -13.69
N SER A 597 -22.09 41.83 -14.26
CA SER A 597 -21.94 41.71 -15.71
C SER A 597 -22.86 40.66 -16.32
N GLU A 598 -23.29 39.68 -15.50
CA GLU A 598 -24.05 38.48 -15.91
C GLU A 598 -25.53 38.64 -15.50
N LYS A 599 -26.24 39.50 -15.58
CA LYS A 599 -27.67 39.74 -15.28
C LYS A 599 -28.36 38.70 -14.39
N HIS A 600 -28.20 37.40 -14.63
CA HIS A 600 -28.73 36.28 -13.86
C HIS A 600 -27.83 35.07 -13.96
N GLY A 601 -27.94 34.18 -12.96
CA GLY A 601 -27.13 32.97 -12.94
C GLY A 601 -27.14 32.25 -11.60
N TRP A 602 -26.19 31.34 -11.47
CA TRP A 602 -26.07 30.40 -10.37
C TRP A 602 -24.70 30.50 -9.73
N VAL A 603 -24.69 30.30 -8.43
CA VAL A 603 -23.44 30.17 -7.65
C VAL A 603 -23.51 28.85 -6.91
N MET A 604 -22.44 28.05 -7.06
CA MET A 604 -22.33 26.75 -6.42
C MET A 604 -20.96 26.58 -5.76
N TRP A 605 -20.94 26.13 -4.52
CA TRP A 605 -19.69 25.77 -3.85
C TRP A 605 -19.83 24.50 -3.00
N GLU A 606 -18.68 23.87 -2.74
CA GLU A 606 -18.54 22.72 -1.88
C GLU A 606 -18.19 23.17 -0.46
N LEU A 607 -18.97 22.81 0.57
CA LEU A 607 -18.76 23.26 1.97
C LEU A 607 -17.35 22.97 2.47
N HIS A 608 -16.82 21.79 2.17
CA HIS A 608 -15.46 21.39 2.54
C HIS A 608 -14.35 22.21 1.85
N LYS A 609 -14.71 23.01 0.84
CA LYS A 609 -13.82 23.95 0.13
C LYS A 609 -14.16 25.41 0.37
N SER A 610 -15.07 25.70 1.28
CA SER A 610 -15.47 27.08 1.65
C SER A 610 -14.27 27.96 2.01
N TYR A 611 -13.21 27.36 2.60
CA TYR A 611 -11.96 28.06 2.90
C TYR A 611 -11.24 28.67 1.67
N GLN A 612 -11.61 28.29 0.46
CA GLN A 612 -11.05 28.84 -0.79
C GLN A 612 -11.78 30.13 -1.21
N TRP A 613 -12.95 30.41 -0.64
CA TRP A 613 -13.69 31.63 -0.83
C TRP A 613 -13.31 32.63 0.27
N GLN A 614 -13.37 33.92 -0.06
CA GLN A 614 -13.28 34.93 0.98
C GLN A 614 -14.58 34.92 1.80
N PRO A 615 -14.51 34.99 3.14
CA PRO A 615 -15.71 34.98 3.99
C PRO A 615 -16.73 36.05 3.58
N GLU A 616 -16.26 37.22 3.19
CA GLU A 616 -17.08 38.36 2.76
C GLU A 616 -17.91 38.02 1.52
N ILE A 617 -17.41 37.17 0.61
CA ILE A 617 -18.17 36.73 -0.57
C ILE A 617 -19.27 35.78 -0.13
N LEU A 618 -19.00 34.84 0.78
CA LEU A 618 -20.00 33.93 1.30
C LEU A 618 -21.10 34.70 2.04
N ASP A 619 -20.74 35.65 2.90
CA ASP A 619 -21.68 36.51 3.60
C ASP A 619 -22.56 37.31 2.62
N TYR A 620 -21.99 37.84 1.54
CA TYR A 620 -22.71 38.52 0.49
C TYR A 620 -23.73 37.61 -0.22
N ILE A 621 -23.33 36.40 -0.56
CA ILE A 621 -24.21 35.42 -1.21
C ILE A 621 -25.36 35.02 -0.30
N TYR A 622 -25.08 34.65 0.96
CA TYR A 622 -26.11 34.29 1.93
C TYR A 622 -27.10 35.42 2.22
N ALA A 623 -26.62 36.65 2.19
CA ALA A 623 -27.48 37.80 2.46
C ALA A 623 -28.39 38.20 1.29
N ARG A 624 -28.01 37.88 0.05
CA ARG A 624 -28.66 38.45 -1.15
C ARG A 624 -29.19 37.45 -2.14
N PHE A 625 -28.59 36.26 -2.24
CA PHE A 625 -28.99 35.31 -3.26
C PHE A 625 -30.04 34.33 -2.74
N LYS A 626 -30.87 33.84 -3.64
CA LYS A 626 -31.93 32.89 -3.29
C LYS A 626 -31.34 31.47 -3.18
N PRO A 627 -31.38 30.82 -2.01
CA PRO A 627 -30.95 29.44 -1.87
C PRO A 627 -31.92 28.49 -2.61
N TYR A 628 -31.40 27.59 -3.42
CA TYR A 628 -32.17 26.56 -4.13
C TYR A 628 -31.91 25.18 -3.56
N HIS A 629 -30.70 24.91 -3.11
CA HIS A 629 -30.35 23.62 -2.53
C HIS A 629 -29.28 23.81 -1.46
N SER A 630 -29.51 23.23 -0.32
CA SER A 630 -28.55 23.16 0.78
C SER A 630 -28.58 21.75 1.34
N GLN A 631 -27.60 20.92 0.97
CA GLN A 631 -27.39 19.63 1.59
C GLN A 631 -26.25 19.72 2.59
N ASN A 632 -26.61 19.68 3.85
CA ASN A 632 -25.62 19.59 4.93
C ASN A 632 -25.47 18.13 5.34
N LEU A 633 -24.49 17.44 4.75
CA LEU A 633 -24.09 16.09 5.11
C LEU A 633 -22.70 16.16 5.79
N ASP A 634 -22.68 16.35 7.11
CA ASP A 634 -21.46 16.26 7.91
C ASP A 634 -20.25 17.04 7.30
N ASP A 635 -20.39 18.33 7.01
CA ASP A 635 -19.39 19.21 6.37
C ASP A 635 -19.06 18.91 4.89
N LEU A 636 -19.70 17.96 4.25
CA LEU A 636 -19.51 17.58 2.84
C LEU A 636 -20.67 18.02 1.94
N GLY A 637 -21.39 19.08 2.26
CA GLY A 637 -22.51 19.59 1.46
C GLY A 637 -22.06 20.34 0.20
N VAL A 638 -23.00 20.47 -0.73
CA VAL A 638 -22.95 21.41 -1.86
C VAL A 638 -24.10 22.38 -1.71
N GLU A 639 -23.82 23.65 -1.82
CA GLU A 639 -24.85 24.69 -1.79
C GLU A 639 -24.99 25.33 -3.15
N LEU A 640 -26.26 25.58 -3.54
CA LEU A 640 -26.66 26.16 -4.81
C LEU A 640 -27.54 27.37 -4.58
N PHE A 641 -27.14 28.50 -5.15
CA PHE A 641 -27.87 29.77 -5.07
C PHE A 641 -28.14 30.31 -6.45
N TYR A 642 -29.27 30.99 -6.59
CA TYR A 642 -29.66 31.75 -7.77
C TYR A 642 -29.58 33.24 -7.52
N PHE A 643 -29.18 34.01 -8.52
CA PHE A 643 -29.22 35.47 -8.50
C PHE A 643 -29.82 36.04 -9.80
N ASP A 644 -30.45 37.18 -9.71
CA ASP A 644 -30.91 37.98 -10.83
C ASP A 644 -30.70 39.49 -10.61
N GLU A 645 -31.00 40.30 -11.61
CA GLU A 645 -30.79 41.77 -11.56
C GLU A 645 -31.52 42.44 -10.38
N THR A 646 -32.67 41.90 -9.96
CA THR A 646 -33.46 42.47 -8.85
C THR A 646 -32.78 42.33 -7.50
N MET A 647 -31.95 41.26 -7.35
CA MET A 647 -31.20 40.97 -6.13
C MET A 647 -29.88 41.77 -6.08
N LEU A 648 -29.37 42.18 -7.23
CA LEU A 648 -28.11 42.93 -7.33
C LEU A 648 -28.25 44.46 -7.15
N GLY A 649 -29.45 44.95 -7.28
CA GLY A 649 -29.78 46.40 -7.16
C GLY A 649 -30.05 46.88 -5.74
N GLN A 650 -30.16 45.98 -4.77
CA GLN A 650 -30.30 46.27 -3.35
C GLN A 650 -28.95 46.20 -2.65
#